data_2ba14b987bcfcf3a4950dbcc97726ef5
#
_entry.id   2ba14b987bcfcf3a4950dbcc97726ef5
#
_cell.length_a   1.000
_cell.length_b   1.000
_cell.length_c   1.000
_cell.angle_alpha   90.00
_cell.angle_beta   90.00
_cell.angle_gamma   90.00
#
_symmetry.space_group_name_H-M   'P 1'
#
loop_
_entity.id
_entity.type
_entity.pdbx_description
1 polymer ?
#
loop_
_entity_poly.entity_id
_entity_poly.type
_entity_poly.pdbx_seq_one_letter_code
_entity_poly.pdbx_strand_id
1 'polypeptide(L)'
;MINVELKGGTVKEFESGVTPAEIAKSIGMGLYKSVCCARVDGNVVDLRTPITKDCRVDLLTFDEPDGKKAFWHTASHILAQAVKRLYPSAKCAIGPAVDNGFYYDFEVEKPFTSEDLEKIKEEMKKIVKSGIEIERFELAPDEAVKMLEEMNEPYKVELAKEHSDNGEHISFYKQGDFTDLCAGPHLLSVAPIKAVELTNCTGAYWRGDANNHQLCRVYGVAFPKASMLEEHLTMLAEARSRDHNKLGRELELFTTSDVIGQGLPILLPKGARIVQLLQRFVEDEEQRRGWLLTKTPFMAKSDLYKISGHWDHYMDGMFVLGDPEKDDEVFALRPMTCPFQYQAYLNRQRSYRDLPLRYNETSTLFRNEASGEMHGLIRVRQFTISEGHLMCLPEQLEDEFRNCLELAIYMLKTLGLYEDVSYRFSQWDPKDRDKYIGTAEQWDEAQGIMQKILDHLEIPYAIGVGEAAFYGPKLDIQIKNVYGKEDTLITIQIDQMLAEKFGMEYVDKDGSKKHPYIIHRTSIGCYERTLALLIEKYAGAFPMWLAPVQVKLLPVADRHLDYVYEIKKALDACGMRVEVDSRSEKIGYKIREAQLEKVPYMFIIGDKDVEANTVSVRHRKEGDLGAMKLEDFIAMAQKEISTKEIK
;
A
#
# COMPACT_ATOMS: atom_id res chain seq x y z
N MET A 1 -9.27 3.18 -47.37
CA MET A 1 -8.46 4.11 -46.53
C MET A 1 -9.20 4.35 -45.23
N ILE A 2 -8.48 4.41 -44.14
CA ILE A 2 -9.00 4.74 -42.80
C ILE A 2 -8.17 5.91 -42.23
N ASN A 3 -8.81 6.70 -41.39
CA ASN A 3 -8.16 7.79 -40.67
C ASN A 3 -7.75 7.35 -39.29
N VAL A 4 -6.47 7.44 -38.95
CA VAL A 4 -5.93 7.10 -37.64
C VAL A 4 -5.46 8.37 -36.95
N GLU A 5 -6.11 8.70 -35.84
CA GLU A 5 -5.67 9.77 -34.92
C GLU A 5 -4.60 9.24 -34.00
N LEU A 6 -3.42 9.83 -34.04
CA LEU A 6 -2.29 9.48 -33.16
C LEU A 6 -2.25 10.34 -31.90
N LYS A 7 -1.50 9.91 -30.89
CA LYS A 7 -1.23 10.69 -29.68
C LYS A 7 -0.76 12.10 -30.04
N GLY A 8 -1.48 13.12 -29.57
CA GLY A 8 -1.21 14.53 -29.92
C GLY A 8 -2.12 15.11 -31.02
N GLY A 9 -3.15 14.36 -31.49
CA GLY A 9 -4.18 14.85 -32.40
C GLY A 9 -3.78 14.85 -33.89
N THR A 10 -2.63 14.27 -34.24
CA THR A 10 -2.23 14.14 -35.65
C THR A 10 -3.01 13.01 -36.30
N VAL A 11 -3.73 13.32 -37.39
CA VAL A 11 -4.47 12.34 -38.21
C VAL A 11 -3.63 11.94 -39.42
N LYS A 12 -3.52 10.63 -39.65
CA LYS A 12 -2.88 10.05 -40.85
C LYS A 12 -3.82 9.04 -41.52
N GLU A 13 -3.79 8.98 -42.83
CA GLU A 13 -4.51 7.99 -43.64
C GLU A 13 -3.66 6.71 -43.82
N PHE A 14 -4.30 5.56 -43.65
CA PHE A 14 -3.72 4.24 -43.87
C PHE A 14 -4.68 3.36 -44.69
N GLU A 15 -4.18 2.27 -45.25
CA GLU A 15 -5.03 1.21 -45.81
C GLU A 15 -5.80 0.49 -44.71
N SER A 16 -7.05 0.08 -45.01
CA SER A 16 -7.84 -0.75 -44.07
C SER A 16 -7.14 -2.06 -43.85
N GLY A 17 -6.99 -2.48 -42.57
CA GLY A 17 -6.23 -3.65 -42.17
C GLY A 17 -4.79 -3.34 -41.71
N VAL A 18 -4.38 -2.08 -41.72
CA VAL A 18 -3.08 -1.66 -41.18
C VAL A 18 -2.96 -2.08 -39.70
N THR A 19 -1.76 -2.48 -39.29
CA THR A 19 -1.48 -2.89 -37.91
C THR A 19 -0.77 -1.79 -37.13
N PRO A 20 -0.89 -1.76 -35.78
CA PRO A 20 -0.11 -0.83 -34.94
C PRO A 20 1.40 -0.92 -35.20
N ALA A 21 1.93 -2.09 -35.50
CA ALA A 21 3.34 -2.28 -35.88
C ALA A 21 3.72 -1.49 -37.13
N GLU A 22 2.89 -1.56 -38.17
CA GLU A 22 3.09 -0.82 -39.43
C GLU A 22 2.95 0.69 -39.25
N ILE A 23 1.99 1.12 -38.40
CA ILE A 23 1.84 2.52 -38.01
C ILE A 23 3.12 3.00 -37.30
N ALA A 24 3.62 2.24 -36.29
CA ALA A 24 4.86 2.56 -35.60
C ALA A 24 6.05 2.68 -36.55
N LYS A 25 6.16 1.77 -37.52
CA LYS A 25 7.20 1.75 -38.55
C LYS A 25 7.13 2.98 -39.47
N SER A 26 5.90 3.44 -39.83
CA SER A 26 5.67 4.62 -40.65
C SER A 26 6.05 5.93 -39.95
N ILE A 27 6.04 5.95 -38.62
CA ILE A 27 6.46 7.10 -37.82
C ILE A 27 7.97 7.12 -37.66
N GLY A 28 8.58 5.94 -37.39
CA GLY A 28 10.04 5.86 -37.29
C GLY A 28 10.53 4.51 -36.73
N MET A 29 11.69 4.08 -37.21
CA MET A 29 12.31 2.79 -36.78
C MET A 29 12.68 2.75 -35.30
N GLY A 30 12.92 3.89 -34.66
CA GLY A 30 13.16 3.95 -33.22
C GLY A 30 11.92 3.54 -32.42
N LEU A 31 10.76 4.12 -32.78
CA LEU A 31 9.48 3.79 -32.15
C LEU A 31 9.09 2.33 -32.44
N TYR A 32 9.21 1.87 -33.68
CA TYR A 32 8.94 0.48 -34.07
C TYR A 32 9.69 -0.53 -33.21
N LYS A 33 10.96 -0.23 -32.85
CA LYS A 33 11.79 -1.13 -32.01
C LYS A 33 11.48 -1.03 -30.51
N SER A 34 10.81 0.04 -30.07
CA SER A 34 10.53 0.27 -28.64
C SER A 34 9.06 0.11 -28.26
N VAL A 35 8.15 0.09 -29.25
CA VAL A 35 6.72 -0.11 -29.01
C VAL A 35 6.46 -1.53 -28.49
N CYS A 36 5.63 -1.63 -27.44
CA CYS A 36 5.31 -2.89 -26.76
C CYS A 36 3.89 -3.39 -27.07
N CYS A 37 2.93 -2.49 -27.12
CA CYS A 37 1.54 -2.73 -27.49
C CYS A 37 0.91 -1.44 -27.98
N ALA A 38 -0.37 -1.45 -28.34
CA ALA A 38 -1.10 -0.24 -28.68
C ALA A 38 -2.43 -0.18 -27.94
N ARG A 39 -2.98 1.05 -27.81
CA ARG A 39 -4.35 1.27 -27.36
C ARG A 39 -5.16 1.83 -28.52
N VAL A 40 -6.21 1.13 -28.94
CA VAL A 40 -7.12 1.51 -30.02
C VAL A 40 -8.48 1.82 -29.41
N ASP A 41 -8.94 3.07 -29.53
CA ASP A 41 -10.19 3.55 -28.94
C ASP A 41 -10.34 3.20 -27.44
N GLY A 42 -9.24 3.29 -26.69
CA GLY A 42 -9.19 2.97 -25.26
C GLY A 42 -8.88 1.51 -24.91
N ASN A 43 -8.96 0.57 -25.86
CA ASN A 43 -8.70 -0.85 -25.62
C ASN A 43 -7.24 -1.22 -25.96
N VAL A 44 -6.58 -1.96 -25.06
CA VAL A 44 -5.22 -2.46 -25.31
C VAL A 44 -5.26 -3.61 -26.28
N VAL A 45 -4.45 -3.52 -27.33
CA VAL A 45 -4.37 -4.52 -28.40
C VAL A 45 -2.93 -4.91 -28.73
N ASP A 46 -2.76 -6.10 -29.29
CA ASP A 46 -1.48 -6.57 -29.82
C ASP A 46 -1.05 -5.76 -31.05
N LEU A 47 0.25 -5.63 -31.26
CA LEU A 47 0.83 -4.88 -32.38
C LEU A 47 0.51 -5.47 -33.76
N ARG A 48 0.03 -6.71 -33.82
CA ARG A 48 -0.37 -7.46 -35.04
C ARG A 48 -1.85 -7.34 -35.35
N THR A 49 -2.64 -6.69 -34.47
CA THR A 49 -4.10 -6.57 -34.63
C THR A 49 -4.43 -5.67 -35.80
N PRO A 50 -5.19 -6.14 -36.83
CA PRO A 50 -5.57 -5.32 -37.98
C PRO A 50 -6.63 -4.27 -37.59
N ILE A 51 -6.43 -3.03 -38.02
CA ILE A 51 -7.32 -1.90 -37.82
C ILE A 51 -8.11 -1.67 -39.11
N THR A 52 -9.43 -1.77 -39.05
CA THR A 52 -10.31 -1.75 -40.23
C THR A 52 -11.23 -0.54 -40.33
N LYS A 53 -11.26 0.33 -39.30
CA LYS A 53 -12.12 1.53 -39.22
C LYS A 53 -11.34 2.71 -38.69
N ASP A 54 -11.88 3.91 -38.91
CA ASP A 54 -11.35 5.13 -38.30
C ASP A 54 -11.29 4.97 -36.77
N CYS A 55 -10.16 5.33 -36.17
CA CYS A 55 -9.94 5.15 -34.73
C CYS A 55 -8.82 6.05 -34.23
N ARG A 56 -8.71 6.11 -32.90
CA ARG A 56 -7.56 6.68 -32.19
C ARG A 56 -6.58 5.57 -31.78
N VAL A 57 -5.29 5.77 -32.08
CA VAL A 57 -4.22 4.84 -31.75
C VAL A 57 -3.15 5.50 -30.92
N ASP A 58 -2.94 4.97 -29.70
CA ASP A 58 -1.80 5.34 -28.83
C ASP A 58 -0.80 4.17 -28.86
N LEU A 59 0.41 4.41 -29.33
CA LEU A 59 1.51 3.41 -29.35
C LEU A 59 2.25 3.46 -28.03
N LEU A 60 2.24 2.35 -27.28
CA LEU A 60 2.72 2.28 -25.91
C LEU A 60 4.09 1.60 -25.83
N THR A 61 5.03 2.26 -25.15
CA THR A 61 6.39 1.74 -24.92
C THR A 61 6.53 1.19 -23.49
N PHE A 62 7.72 0.77 -23.10
CA PHE A 62 8.00 0.29 -21.73
C PHE A 62 7.72 1.34 -20.64
N ASP A 63 7.73 2.61 -21.00
CA ASP A 63 7.53 3.71 -20.03
C ASP A 63 6.05 3.87 -19.62
N GLU A 64 5.11 3.38 -20.45
CA GLU A 64 3.68 3.38 -20.14
C GLU A 64 3.26 2.06 -19.44
N PRO A 65 2.28 2.10 -18.52
CA PRO A 65 1.88 0.91 -17.73
C PRO A 65 1.51 -0.32 -18.57
N ASP A 66 0.67 -0.15 -19.60
CA ASP A 66 0.24 -1.26 -20.45
C ASP A 66 1.37 -1.76 -21.35
N GLY A 67 2.25 -0.86 -21.82
CA GLY A 67 3.45 -1.23 -22.56
C GLY A 67 4.42 -2.06 -21.71
N LYS A 68 4.60 -1.66 -20.45
CA LYS A 68 5.39 -2.41 -19.46
C LYS A 68 4.81 -3.79 -19.19
N LYS A 69 3.48 -3.90 -19.05
CA LYS A 69 2.80 -5.20 -18.89
C LYS A 69 3.04 -6.12 -20.07
N ALA A 70 2.89 -5.65 -21.31
CA ALA A 70 3.16 -6.43 -22.51
C ALA A 70 4.63 -6.88 -22.60
N PHE A 71 5.57 -6.04 -22.17
CA PHE A 71 6.99 -6.34 -22.10
C PHE A 71 7.27 -7.44 -21.07
N TRP A 72 6.76 -7.34 -19.86
CA TRP A 72 6.92 -8.35 -18.82
C TRP A 72 6.19 -9.64 -19.13
N HIS A 73 5.03 -9.57 -19.79
CA HIS A 73 4.32 -10.75 -20.27
C HIS A 73 5.14 -11.51 -21.31
N THR A 74 5.84 -10.80 -22.20
CA THR A 74 6.78 -11.45 -23.12
C THR A 74 7.97 -12.06 -22.38
N ALA A 75 8.47 -11.41 -21.33
CA ALA A 75 9.55 -11.97 -20.50
C ALA A 75 9.13 -13.25 -19.76
N SER A 76 7.86 -13.35 -19.33
CA SER A 76 7.34 -14.57 -18.72
C SER A 76 7.31 -15.75 -19.70
N HIS A 77 7.01 -15.52 -20.98
CA HIS A 77 7.09 -16.56 -22.01
C HIS A 77 8.55 -16.96 -22.31
N ILE A 78 9.51 -16.02 -22.24
CA ILE A 78 10.94 -16.37 -22.35
C ILE A 78 11.37 -17.24 -21.18
N LEU A 79 10.87 -16.97 -19.96
CA LEU A 79 11.08 -17.82 -18.79
C LEU A 79 10.52 -19.24 -19.03
N ALA A 80 9.29 -19.35 -19.52
CA ALA A 80 8.66 -20.64 -19.83
C ALA A 80 9.44 -21.42 -20.88
N GLN A 81 9.88 -20.76 -21.96
CA GLN A 81 10.73 -21.38 -22.98
C GLN A 81 12.07 -21.88 -22.39
N ALA A 82 12.72 -21.08 -21.54
CA ALA A 82 13.98 -21.47 -20.89
C ALA A 82 13.79 -22.69 -19.98
N VAL A 83 12.70 -22.71 -19.20
CA VAL A 83 12.36 -23.85 -18.34
C VAL A 83 12.08 -25.09 -19.17
N LYS A 84 11.27 -25.00 -20.23
CA LYS A 84 10.98 -26.16 -21.10
C LYS A 84 12.23 -26.71 -21.78
N ARG A 85 13.21 -25.87 -22.15
CA ARG A 85 14.49 -26.32 -22.70
C ARG A 85 15.35 -27.08 -21.73
N LEU A 86 15.41 -26.60 -20.46
CA LEU A 86 16.25 -27.18 -19.41
C LEU A 86 15.55 -28.34 -18.69
N TYR A 87 14.25 -28.26 -18.55
CA TYR A 87 13.39 -29.19 -17.82
C TYR A 87 12.18 -29.59 -18.68
N PRO A 88 12.35 -30.47 -19.71
CA PRO A 88 11.28 -30.81 -20.65
C PRO A 88 10.03 -31.44 -20.03
N SER A 89 10.16 -32.08 -18.85
CA SER A 89 9.05 -32.67 -18.09
C SER A 89 8.18 -31.62 -17.36
N ALA A 90 8.67 -30.39 -17.17
CA ALA A 90 7.92 -29.32 -16.52
C ALA A 90 6.64 -29.01 -17.30
N LYS A 91 5.50 -28.80 -16.58
CA LYS A 91 4.22 -28.41 -17.17
C LYS A 91 4.01 -26.91 -16.94
N CYS A 92 3.60 -26.20 -17.98
CA CYS A 92 3.33 -24.79 -17.96
C CYS A 92 1.89 -24.52 -17.49
N ALA A 93 1.71 -23.72 -16.44
CA ALA A 93 0.39 -23.29 -16.00
C ALA A 93 0.06 -21.89 -16.51
N ILE A 94 0.34 -20.84 -15.75
CA ILE A 94 0.07 -19.44 -16.14
C ILE A 94 1.27 -18.54 -15.85
N GLY A 95 1.43 -17.48 -16.66
CA GLY A 95 2.57 -16.55 -16.57
C GLY A 95 2.20 -15.09 -16.84
N PRO A 96 1.41 -14.41 -15.98
CA PRO A 96 1.03 -13.02 -16.18
C PRO A 96 2.14 -12.06 -15.83
N ALA A 97 2.05 -10.84 -16.40
CA ALA A 97 2.69 -9.66 -15.83
C ALA A 97 1.95 -9.22 -14.57
N VAL A 98 2.70 -8.76 -13.58
CA VAL A 98 2.20 -8.20 -12.32
C VAL A 98 2.80 -6.80 -12.11
N ASP A 99 2.34 -6.06 -11.09
CA ASP A 99 2.73 -4.66 -10.89
C ASP A 99 4.25 -4.42 -10.80
N ASN A 100 5.00 -5.39 -10.26
CA ASN A 100 6.43 -5.27 -10.04
C ASN A 100 7.26 -6.32 -10.78
N GLY A 101 6.81 -6.77 -11.97
CA GLY A 101 7.51 -7.76 -12.75
C GLY A 101 6.58 -8.77 -13.42
N PHE A 102 7.00 -10.01 -13.42
CA PHE A 102 6.22 -11.14 -13.95
C PHE A 102 6.48 -12.38 -13.10
N TYR A 103 5.61 -13.36 -13.24
CA TYR A 103 5.90 -14.72 -12.77
C TYR A 103 5.46 -15.74 -13.82
N TYR A 104 5.88 -16.99 -13.61
CA TYR A 104 5.32 -18.14 -14.31
C TYR A 104 5.22 -19.32 -13.35
N ASP A 105 4.09 -20.03 -13.40
CA ASP A 105 3.79 -21.21 -12.59
C ASP A 105 4.10 -22.49 -13.35
N PHE A 106 4.84 -23.37 -12.71
CA PHE A 106 5.23 -24.67 -13.27
C PHE A 106 4.86 -25.80 -12.33
N GLU A 107 4.35 -26.89 -12.88
CA GLU A 107 4.41 -28.17 -12.19
C GLU A 107 5.74 -28.84 -12.48
N VAL A 108 6.51 -29.14 -11.44
CA VAL A 108 7.84 -29.75 -11.50
C VAL A 108 7.96 -30.83 -10.44
N GLU A 109 8.80 -31.84 -10.68
CA GLU A 109 9.04 -32.92 -9.71
C GLU A 109 9.68 -32.42 -8.41
N LYS A 110 10.53 -31.42 -8.51
CA LYS A 110 11.20 -30.76 -7.37
C LYS A 110 11.20 -29.26 -7.58
N PRO A 111 10.93 -28.45 -6.54
CA PRO A 111 11.03 -26.98 -6.61
C PRO A 111 12.42 -26.55 -7.09
N PHE A 112 12.48 -25.48 -7.88
CA PHE A 112 13.74 -24.93 -8.36
C PHE A 112 14.55 -24.35 -7.21
N THR A 113 15.85 -24.66 -7.22
CA THR A 113 16.83 -24.09 -6.31
C THR A 113 17.38 -22.77 -6.85
N SER A 114 18.14 -22.02 -6.03
CA SER A 114 18.82 -20.80 -6.50
C SER A 114 19.79 -21.09 -7.65
N GLU A 115 20.44 -22.28 -7.67
CA GLU A 115 21.33 -22.70 -8.75
C GLU A 115 20.56 -22.96 -10.04
N ASP A 116 19.36 -23.53 -9.94
CA ASP A 116 18.48 -23.74 -11.09
C ASP A 116 17.98 -22.41 -11.66
N LEU A 117 17.63 -21.44 -10.81
CA LEU A 117 17.25 -20.10 -11.26
C LEU A 117 18.38 -19.40 -12.04
N GLU A 118 19.64 -19.55 -11.62
CA GLU A 118 20.77 -19.02 -12.37
C GLU A 118 20.93 -19.69 -13.75
N LYS A 119 20.77 -21.02 -13.83
CA LYS A 119 20.79 -21.75 -15.12
C LYS A 119 19.65 -21.31 -16.05
N ILE A 120 18.45 -21.16 -15.50
CA ILE A 120 17.28 -20.68 -16.25
C ILE A 120 17.53 -19.26 -16.76
N LYS A 121 18.05 -18.37 -15.92
CA LYS A 121 18.40 -16.98 -16.30
C LYS A 121 19.42 -16.93 -17.45
N GLU A 122 20.44 -17.76 -17.39
CA GLU A 122 21.44 -17.83 -18.48
C GLU A 122 20.82 -18.36 -19.79
N GLU A 123 19.87 -19.31 -19.72
CA GLU A 123 19.14 -19.76 -20.90
C GLU A 123 18.22 -18.66 -21.46
N MET A 124 17.52 -17.92 -20.60
CA MET A 124 16.75 -16.74 -21.00
C MET A 124 17.61 -15.72 -21.75
N LYS A 125 18.82 -15.42 -21.27
CA LYS A 125 19.77 -14.52 -21.97
C LYS A 125 20.12 -15.03 -23.38
N LYS A 126 20.30 -16.36 -23.57
CA LYS A 126 20.53 -16.94 -24.89
C LYS A 126 19.33 -16.77 -25.82
N ILE A 127 18.12 -17.01 -25.31
CA ILE A 127 16.88 -16.82 -26.05
C ILE A 127 16.75 -15.37 -26.51
N VAL A 128 16.93 -14.41 -25.60
CA VAL A 128 16.88 -12.97 -25.92
C VAL A 128 17.92 -12.60 -26.99
N LYS A 129 19.16 -13.10 -26.85
CA LYS A 129 20.24 -12.83 -27.81
C LYS A 129 19.96 -13.37 -29.21
N SER A 130 19.14 -14.41 -29.33
CA SER A 130 18.77 -14.98 -30.64
C SER A 130 17.87 -14.05 -31.44
N GLY A 131 17.14 -13.12 -30.80
CA GLY A 131 16.27 -12.16 -31.46
C GLY A 131 15.04 -12.75 -32.12
N ILE A 132 14.58 -13.91 -31.67
CA ILE A 132 13.44 -14.66 -32.26
C ILE A 132 12.23 -13.73 -32.38
N GLU A 133 11.59 -13.72 -33.54
CA GLU A 133 10.29 -13.09 -33.78
C GLU A 133 9.19 -13.93 -33.11
N ILE A 134 8.14 -13.26 -32.66
CA ILE A 134 6.99 -13.89 -32.00
C ILE A 134 5.82 -13.84 -32.96
N GLU A 135 5.29 -15.01 -33.28
CA GLU A 135 4.15 -15.20 -34.17
C GLU A 135 2.87 -15.39 -33.33
N ARG A 136 1.77 -14.75 -33.74
CA ARG A 136 0.43 -14.97 -33.17
C ARG A 136 -0.43 -15.72 -34.19
N PHE A 137 -1.13 -16.74 -33.74
CA PHE A 137 -2.13 -17.46 -34.54
C PHE A 137 -3.33 -17.86 -33.66
N GLU A 138 -4.41 -18.23 -34.30
CA GLU A 138 -5.64 -18.68 -33.65
C GLU A 138 -6.04 -20.03 -34.18
N LEU A 139 -6.62 -20.86 -33.30
CA LEU A 139 -7.17 -22.16 -33.64
C LEU A 139 -8.63 -22.25 -33.20
N ALA A 140 -9.38 -23.09 -33.89
CA ALA A 140 -10.68 -23.51 -33.41
C ALA A 140 -10.53 -24.31 -32.09
N PRO A 141 -11.51 -24.25 -31.19
CA PRO A 141 -11.42 -24.88 -29.86
C PRO A 141 -10.94 -26.33 -29.88
N ASP A 142 -11.52 -27.16 -30.73
CA ASP A 142 -11.15 -28.59 -30.82
C ASP A 142 -9.71 -28.83 -31.31
N GLU A 143 -9.24 -27.99 -32.24
CA GLU A 143 -7.86 -28.02 -32.72
C GLU A 143 -6.87 -27.56 -31.67
N ALA A 144 -7.25 -26.51 -30.89
CA ALA A 144 -6.46 -25.99 -29.77
C ALA A 144 -6.29 -27.05 -28.68
N VAL A 145 -7.38 -27.69 -28.25
CA VAL A 145 -7.34 -28.75 -27.23
C VAL A 145 -6.46 -29.90 -27.70
N LYS A 146 -6.64 -30.36 -28.92
CA LYS A 146 -5.84 -31.47 -29.49
C LYS A 146 -4.34 -31.12 -29.51
N MET A 147 -3.98 -29.94 -29.97
CA MET A 147 -2.58 -29.50 -30.00
C MET A 147 -1.98 -29.47 -28.58
N LEU A 148 -2.72 -28.97 -27.60
CA LEU A 148 -2.24 -28.87 -26.20
C LEU A 148 -2.13 -30.25 -25.53
N GLU A 149 -3.00 -31.21 -25.87
CA GLU A 149 -2.91 -32.63 -25.46
C GLU A 149 -1.66 -33.29 -26.05
N GLU A 150 -1.36 -33.05 -27.34
CA GLU A 150 -0.14 -33.53 -27.99
C GLU A 150 1.13 -32.92 -27.37
N MET A 151 1.07 -31.65 -26.95
CA MET A 151 2.14 -30.95 -26.21
C MET A 151 2.27 -31.41 -24.75
N ASN A 152 1.29 -32.18 -24.23
CA ASN A 152 1.24 -32.67 -22.87
C ASN A 152 1.24 -31.50 -21.82
N GLU A 153 0.40 -30.48 -22.05
CA GLU A 153 0.23 -29.30 -21.20
C GLU A 153 -1.18 -29.29 -20.53
N PRO A 154 -1.39 -30.07 -19.45
CA PRO A 154 -2.71 -30.35 -18.90
C PRO A 154 -3.43 -29.07 -18.40
N TYR A 155 -2.71 -28.11 -17.81
CA TYR A 155 -3.28 -26.86 -17.34
C TYR A 155 -3.79 -25.99 -18.49
N LYS A 156 -3.08 -25.99 -19.61
CA LYS A 156 -3.49 -25.30 -20.85
C LYS A 156 -4.69 -25.96 -21.51
N VAL A 157 -4.76 -27.27 -21.44
CA VAL A 157 -5.94 -28.04 -21.92
C VAL A 157 -7.18 -27.65 -21.11
N GLU A 158 -7.07 -27.54 -19.78
CA GLU A 158 -8.18 -27.11 -18.92
C GLU A 158 -8.65 -25.71 -19.29
N LEU A 159 -7.73 -24.73 -19.42
CA LEU A 159 -8.03 -23.38 -19.84
C LEU A 159 -8.66 -23.30 -21.24
N ALA A 160 -8.16 -24.08 -22.20
CA ALA A 160 -8.70 -24.13 -23.55
C ALA A 160 -10.15 -24.66 -23.56
N LYS A 161 -10.47 -25.68 -22.76
CA LYS A 161 -11.83 -26.24 -22.65
C LYS A 161 -12.82 -25.22 -22.07
N GLU A 162 -12.43 -24.44 -21.09
CA GLU A 162 -13.27 -23.35 -20.51
C GLU A 162 -13.60 -22.25 -21.54
N HIS A 163 -12.61 -21.84 -22.36
CA HIS A 163 -12.86 -20.90 -23.47
C HIS A 163 -13.68 -21.51 -24.61
N SER A 164 -13.55 -22.81 -24.82
CA SER A 164 -14.33 -23.58 -25.84
C SER A 164 -15.83 -23.52 -25.57
N ASP A 165 -16.26 -23.58 -24.29
CA ASP A 165 -17.66 -23.52 -23.89
C ASP A 165 -18.33 -22.20 -24.28
N ASN A 166 -17.55 -21.15 -24.50
CA ASN A 166 -18.00 -19.83 -24.95
C ASN A 166 -17.95 -19.65 -26.48
N GLY A 167 -17.49 -20.64 -27.24
CA GLY A 167 -17.40 -20.63 -28.73
C GLY A 167 -16.37 -19.66 -29.29
N GLU A 168 -15.38 -19.22 -28.49
CA GLU A 168 -14.36 -18.28 -28.88
C GLU A 168 -13.18 -18.97 -29.58
N HIS A 169 -12.56 -18.29 -30.55
CA HIS A 169 -11.27 -18.72 -31.08
C HIS A 169 -10.18 -18.58 -30.03
N ILE A 170 -9.28 -19.58 -29.95
CA ILE A 170 -8.22 -19.61 -28.94
C ILE A 170 -6.91 -19.15 -29.56
N SER A 171 -6.32 -18.09 -28.97
CA SER A 171 -5.08 -17.52 -29.48
C SER A 171 -3.84 -18.15 -28.84
N PHE A 172 -2.80 -18.24 -29.65
CA PHE A 172 -1.48 -18.78 -29.33
C PHE A 172 -0.38 -17.83 -29.74
N TYR A 173 0.71 -17.87 -29.01
CA TYR A 173 1.95 -17.18 -29.36
C TYR A 173 3.09 -18.19 -29.47
N LYS A 174 3.78 -18.15 -30.61
CA LYS A 174 4.92 -19.00 -30.92
C LYS A 174 6.19 -18.20 -30.98
N GLN A 175 7.20 -18.62 -30.23
CA GLN A 175 8.55 -18.06 -30.24
C GLN A 175 9.59 -19.15 -30.44
N GLY A 176 9.96 -19.35 -31.70
CA GLY A 176 10.88 -20.43 -32.10
C GLY A 176 10.32 -21.82 -31.81
N ASP A 177 10.96 -22.53 -30.87
CA ASP A 177 10.61 -23.89 -30.44
C ASP A 177 9.56 -23.94 -29.31
N PHE A 178 9.08 -22.78 -28.84
CA PHE A 178 8.08 -22.70 -27.79
C PHE A 178 6.78 -22.09 -28.28
N THR A 179 5.65 -22.73 -27.92
CA THR A 179 4.30 -22.22 -28.20
C THR A 179 3.49 -22.25 -26.92
N ASP A 180 2.76 -21.16 -26.64
CA ASP A 180 1.90 -21.05 -25.47
C ASP A 180 0.50 -20.53 -25.82
N LEU A 181 -0.52 -21.05 -25.11
CA LEU A 181 -1.87 -20.53 -25.12
C LEU A 181 -1.90 -19.22 -24.36
N CYS A 182 -2.27 -18.13 -25.02
CA CYS A 182 -2.23 -16.79 -24.42
C CYS A 182 -3.10 -15.79 -25.17
N ALA A 183 -3.77 -14.88 -24.42
CA ALA A 183 -4.53 -13.77 -24.97
C ALA A 183 -3.65 -12.59 -25.45
N GLY A 184 -2.41 -12.49 -24.96
CA GLY A 184 -1.51 -11.36 -25.23
C GLY A 184 -1.85 -10.08 -24.44
N PRO A 185 -1.39 -8.90 -24.87
CA PRO A 185 -0.47 -8.68 -26.00
C PRO A 185 1.00 -9.05 -25.69
N HIS A 186 1.78 -9.27 -26.74
CA HIS A 186 3.22 -9.52 -26.69
C HIS A 186 4.03 -8.60 -27.61
N LEU A 187 5.33 -8.48 -27.33
CA LEU A 187 6.28 -7.82 -28.22
C LEU A 187 6.33 -8.52 -29.60
N LEU A 188 6.83 -7.82 -30.61
CA LEU A 188 7.05 -8.39 -31.95
C LEU A 188 8.18 -9.43 -31.96
N SER A 189 9.16 -9.28 -31.08
CA SER A 189 10.28 -10.19 -30.91
C SER A 189 10.81 -10.16 -29.49
N VAL A 190 11.65 -11.12 -29.10
CA VAL A 190 12.32 -11.17 -27.79
C VAL A 190 13.49 -10.17 -27.68
N ALA A 191 13.94 -9.57 -28.79
CA ALA A 191 15.12 -8.72 -28.87
C ALA A 191 15.12 -7.44 -28.01
N PRO A 192 13.97 -6.77 -27.72
CA PRO A 192 13.93 -5.60 -26.86
C PRO A 192 14.26 -5.88 -25.38
N ILE A 193 14.13 -7.12 -24.92
CA ILE A 193 14.38 -7.52 -23.52
C ILE A 193 15.88 -7.69 -23.33
N LYS A 194 16.58 -6.65 -22.82
CA LYS A 194 18.06 -6.65 -22.73
C LYS A 194 18.59 -7.14 -21.38
N ALA A 195 17.80 -7.02 -20.34
CA ALA A 195 18.22 -7.34 -18.98
C ALA A 195 17.10 -8.09 -18.25
N VAL A 196 17.42 -9.22 -17.66
CA VAL A 196 16.49 -10.10 -16.93
C VAL A 196 17.12 -10.53 -15.64
N GLU A 197 16.33 -10.56 -14.58
CA GLU A 197 16.68 -11.14 -13.27
C GLU A 197 15.53 -12.00 -12.76
N LEU A 198 15.84 -13.21 -12.25
CA LEU A 198 14.89 -14.04 -11.53
C LEU A 198 15.07 -13.78 -10.03
N THR A 199 13.99 -13.35 -9.37
CA THR A 199 14.08 -12.79 -8.02
C THR A 199 13.74 -13.77 -6.92
N ASN A 200 12.84 -14.72 -7.18
CA ASN A 200 12.38 -15.68 -6.17
C ASN A 200 11.70 -16.89 -6.82
N CYS A 201 11.65 -18.00 -6.06
CA CYS A 201 10.81 -19.16 -6.35
C CYS A 201 10.02 -19.55 -5.10
N THR A 202 8.69 -19.68 -5.22
CA THR A 202 7.80 -20.02 -4.10
C THR A 202 6.81 -21.10 -4.52
N GLY A 203 6.24 -21.81 -3.53
CA GLY A 203 5.07 -22.66 -3.77
C GLY A 203 3.84 -21.82 -4.08
N ALA A 204 3.01 -22.28 -4.98
CA ALA A 204 1.69 -21.76 -5.29
C ALA A 204 0.73 -22.92 -5.48
N TYR A 205 -0.58 -22.67 -5.44
CA TYR A 205 -1.59 -23.69 -5.77
C TYR A 205 -2.30 -23.31 -7.06
N TRP A 206 -2.63 -24.31 -7.89
CA TRP A 206 -3.42 -24.07 -9.08
C TRP A 206 -4.72 -23.34 -8.72
N ARG A 207 -4.99 -22.21 -9.38
CA ARG A 207 -6.14 -21.32 -9.14
C ARG A 207 -6.24 -20.79 -7.71
N GLY A 208 -5.16 -20.81 -6.94
CA GLY A 208 -5.14 -20.32 -5.57
C GLY A 208 -5.86 -21.20 -4.54
N ASP A 209 -6.34 -22.37 -4.93
CA ASP A 209 -7.02 -23.31 -4.04
C ASP A 209 -6.02 -24.33 -3.48
N ALA A 210 -5.88 -24.39 -2.16
CA ALA A 210 -4.99 -25.30 -1.45
C ALA A 210 -5.31 -26.80 -1.64
N ASN A 211 -6.49 -27.12 -2.15
CA ASN A 211 -6.88 -28.48 -2.49
C ASN A 211 -6.37 -28.94 -3.87
N ASN A 212 -5.91 -28.00 -4.71
CA ASN A 212 -5.38 -28.27 -6.03
C ASN A 212 -3.87 -28.58 -6.00
N HIS A 213 -3.32 -28.96 -7.17
CA HIS A 213 -1.90 -29.24 -7.33
C HIS A 213 -1.01 -28.08 -6.91
N GLN A 214 0.05 -28.40 -6.16
CA GLN A 214 1.07 -27.43 -5.80
C GLN A 214 1.99 -27.17 -6.99
N LEU A 215 2.19 -25.91 -7.33
CA LEU A 215 3.03 -25.43 -8.41
C LEU A 215 4.26 -24.71 -7.84
N CYS A 216 5.30 -24.63 -8.66
CA CYS A 216 6.48 -23.80 -8.41
C CYS A 216 6.33 -22.48 -9.16
N ARG A 217 6.18 -21.37 -8.45
CA ARG A 217 6.06 -20.02 -9.00
C ARG A 217 7.40 -19.33 -9.03
N VAL A 218 7.89 -19.02 -10.23
CA VAL A 218 9.15 -18.32 -10.44
C VAL A 218 8.85 -16.85 -10.78
N TYR A 219 9.40 -15.93 -9.97
CA TYR A 219 9.26 -14.49 -10.19
C TYR A 219 10.47 -13.92 -10.91
N GLY A 220 10.23 -12.93 -11.77
CA GLY A 220 11.30 -12.23 -12.45
C GLY A 220 10.96 -10.78 -12.79
N VAL A 221 11.99 -10.04 -13.16
CA VAL A 221 11.91 -8.69 -13.69
C VAL A 221 12.70 -8.60 -14.99
N ALA A 222 12.27 -7.77 -15.92
CA ALA A 222 12.96 -7.55 -17.18
C ALA A 222 12.91 -6.09 -17.60
N PHE A 223 13.98 -5.62 -18.23
CA PHE A 223 14.14 -4.22 -18.64
C PHE A 223 14.76 -4.09 -20.03
N PRO A 224 14.46 -3.00 -20.75
CA PRO A 224 15.07 -2.70 -22.06
C PRO A 224 16.54 -2.29 -21.98
N LYS A 225 17.08 -2.00 -20.78
CA LYS A 225 18.47 -1.61 -20.54
C LYS A 225 19.00 -2.23 -19.25
N ALA A 226 20.30 -2.60 -19.23
CA ALA A 226 20.95 -3.14 -18.05
C ALA A 226 21.00 -2.13 -16.88
N SER A 227 21.19 -0.84 -17.17
CA SER A 227 21.18 0.22 -16.14
C SER A 227 19.83 0.32 -15.40
N MET A 228 18.70 0.14 -16.12
CA MET A 228 17.39 0.13 -15.48
C MET A 228 17.18 -1.06 -14.54
N LEU A 229 17.72 -2.22 -14.91
CA LEU A 229 17.72 -3.39 -14.02
C LEU A 229 18.59 -3.14 -12.78
N GLU A 230 19.78 -2.58 -12.93
CA GLU A 230 20.70 -2.27 -11.83
C GLU A 230 20.07 -1.26 -10.86
N GLU A 231 19.47 -0.19 -11.38
CA GLU A 231 18.71 0.79 -10.59
C GLU A 231 17.57 0.13 -9.82
N HIS A 232 16.80 -0.74 -10.49
CA HIS A 232 15.70 -1.46 -9.87
C HIS A 232 16.17 -2.42 -8.76
N LEU A 233 17.24 -3.18 -8.98
CA LEU A 233 17.80 -4.09 -7.98
C LEU A 233 18.37 -3.33 -6.79
N THR A 234 19.00 -2.17 -7.02
CA THR A 234 19.48 -1.28 -5.97
C THR A 234 18.31 -0.77 -5.13
N MET A 235 17.24 -0.29 -5.78
CA MET A 235 16.01 0.14 -5.11
C MET A 235 15.40 -0.99 -4.26
N LEU A 236 15.33 -2.21 -4.80
CA LEU A 236 14.82 -3.36 -4.05
C LEU A 236 15.72 -3.73 -2.85
N ALA A 237 17.05 -3.64 -2.99
CA ALA A 237 17.99 -3.88 -1.90
C ALA A 237 17.83 -2.83 -0.78
N GLU A 238 17.69 -1.56 -1.15
CA GLU A 238 17.37 -0.48 -0.21
C GLU A 238 16.03 -0.70 0.48
N ALA A 239 14.97 -1.03 -0.28
CA ALA A 239 13.64 -1.34 0.26
C ALA A 239 13.71 -2.48 1.28
N ARG A 240 14.39 -3.59 0.95
CA ARG A 240 14.60 -4.72 1.89
C ARG A 240 15.38 -4.32 3.13
N SER A 241 16.34 -3.39 3.01
CA SER A 241 17.10 -2.90 4.16
C SER A 241 16.25 -2.04 5.11
N ARG A 242 15.19 -1.43 4.61
CA ARG A 242 14.26 -0.56 5.34
C ARG A 242 12.95 -1.25 5.74
N ASP A 243 12.74 -2.50 5.32
CA ASP A 243 11.52 -3.26 5.59
C ASP A 243 11.15 -3.23 7.08
N HIS A 244 9.92 -2.80 7.39
CA HIS A 244 9.47 -2.62 8.78
C HIS A 244 9.43 -3.93 9.57
N ASN A 245 9.22 -5.10 8.93
CA ASN A 245 9.25 -6.39 9.63
C ASN A 245 10.67 -6.76 10.07
N LYS A 246 11.66 -6.45 9.23
CA LYS A 246 13.08 -6.67 9.55
C LYS A 246 13.51 -5.72 10.66
N LEU A 247 13.41 -4.42 10.41
CA LEU A 247 13.85 -3.38 11.35
C LEU A 247 13.05 -3.41 12.66
N GLY A 248 11.76 -3.71 12.59
CA GLY A 248 10.90 -3.81 13.76
C GLY A 248 11.36 -4.89 14.73
N ARG A 249 11.82 -6.04 14.20
CA ARG A 249 12.41 -7.12 15.02
C ARG A 249 13.81 -6.76 15.52
N GLU A 250 14.68 -6.25 14.64
CA GLU A 250 16.07 -5.87 15.00
C GLU A 250 16.11 -4.77 16.07
N LEU A 251 15.18 -3.82 16.03
CA LEU A 251 15.06 -2.71 16.98
C LEU A 251 14.13 -3.01 18.17
N GLU A 252 13.62 -4.24 18.28
CA GLU A 252 12.69 -4.66 19.34
C GLU A 252 11.44 -3.76 19.45
N LEU A 253 10.83 -3.40 18.31
CA LEU A 253 9.63 -2.57 18.28
C LEU A 253 8.35 -3.40 18.39
N PHE A 254 8.30 -4.53 17.70
CA PHE A 254 7.16 -5.45 17.75
C PHE A 254 7.57 -6.89 17.43
N THR A 255 6.70 -7.81 17.75
CA THR A 255 6.84 -9.24 17.43
C THR A 255 5.48 -9.86 17.13
N THR A 256 5.47 -11.08 16.63
CA THR A 256 4.29 -11.92 16.42
C THR A 256 4.45 -13.23 17.14
N SER A 257 3.35 -13.90 17.46
CA SER A 257 3.35 -15.21 18.12
C SER A 257 2.27 -16.10 17.52
N ASP A 258 2.61 -17.32 17.15
CA ASP A 258 1.64 -18.30 16.61
C ASP A 258 0.56 -18.67 17.62
N VAL A 259 0.88 -18.61 18.92
CA VAL A 259 -0.08 -18.87 20.01
C VAL A 259 -1.14 -17.76 20.09
N ILE A 260 -0.78 -16.53 19.77
CA ILE A 260 -1.73 -15.39 19.73
C ILE A 260 -2.50 -15.41 18.39
N GLY A 261 -1.82 -15.74 17.31
CA GLY A 261 -2.40 -15.84 15.97
C GLY A 261 -1.91 -14.77 15.00
N GLN A 262 -2.14 -15.04 13.72
CA GLN A 262 -1.72 -14.15 12.64
C GLN A 262 -2.53 -12.84 12.62
N GLY A 263 -1.88 -11.74 12.25
CA GLY A 263 -2.51 -10.42 12.19
C GLY A 263 -2.76 -9.77 13.56
N LEU A 264 -2.17 -10.30 14.62
CA LEU A 264 -2.25 -9.80 16.00
C LEU A 264 -0.85 -9.51 16.55
N PRO A 265 -0.20 -8.42 16.11
CA PRO A 265 1.15 -8.08 16.53
C PRO A 265 1.19 -7.66 18.00
N ILE A 266 2.31 -7.99 18.67
CA ILE A 266 2.63 -7.51 20.01
C ILE A 266 3.58 -6.32 19.87
N LEU A 267 3.17 -5.14 20.27
CA LEU A 267 4.07 -3.99 20.40
C LEU A 267 4.94 -4.19 21.64
N LEU A 268 6.25 -4.27 21.43
CA LEU A 268 7.24 -4.32 22.51
C LEU A 268 7.43 -2.93 23.15
N PRO A 269 8.09 -2.81 24.30
CA PRO A 269 8.16 -1.53 25.03
C PRO A 269 8.59 -0.32 24.19
N LYS A 270 9.56 -0.49 23.30
CA LYS A 270 10.02 0.60 22.40
C LYS A 270 8.95 0.98 21.37
N GLY A 271 8.32 0.01 20.72
CA GLY A 271 7.24 0.26 19.76
C GLY A 271 5.97 0.81 20.41
N ALA A 272 5.58 0.25 21.56
CA ALA A 272 4.45 0.76 22.33
C ALA A 272 4.67 2.22 22.78
N ARG A 273 5.91 2.60 23.11
CA ARG A 273 6.25 3.99 23.44
C ARG A 273 6.08 4.92 22.24
N ILE A 274 6.50 4.51 21.04
CA ILE A 274 6.32 5.33 19.82
C ILE A 274 4.82 5.53 19.55
N VAL A 275 4.02 4.46 19.59
CA VAL A 275 2.58 4.56 19.38
C VAL A 275 1.93 5.46 20.44
N GLN A 276 2.32 5.36 21.71
CA GLN A 276 1.83 6.25 22.76
C GLN A 276 2.16 7.73 22.50
N LEU A 277 3.36 8.03 21.99
CA LEU A 277 3.74 9.40 21.63
C LEU A 277 2.91 9.93 20.45
N LEU A 278 2.66 9.08 19.46
CA LEU A 278 1.79 9.41 18.32
C LEU A 278 0.35 9.67 18.80
N GLN A 279 -0.20 8.82 19.67
CA GLN A 279 -1.56 8.99 20.21
C GLN A 279 -1.71 10.30 20.96
N ARG A 280 -0.78 10.62 21.87
CA ARG A 280 -0.78 11.89 22.61
C ARG A 280 -0.72 13.09 21.66
N PHE A 281 0.18 13.05 20.68
CA PHE A 281 0.32 14.12 19.71
C PHE A 281 -0.96 14.34 18.90
N VAL A 282 -1.60 13.27 18.44
CA VAL A 282 -2.83 13.34 17.66
C VAL A 282 -3.99 13.86 18.52
N GLU A 283 -4.20 13.30 19.71
CA GLU A 283 -5.28 13.69 20.62
C GLU A 283 -5.15 15.16 21.07
N ASP A 284 -3.94 15.60 21.40
CA ASP A 284 -3.67 17.01 21.80
C ASP A 284 -3.99 17.98 20.64
N GLU A 285 -3.60 17.65 19.40
CA GLU A 285 -3.87 18.48 18.24
C GLU A 285 -5.35 18.48 17.83
N GLU A 286 -6.02 17.34 17.91
CA GLU A 286 -7.46 17.23 17.72
C GLU A 286 -8.22 18.09 18.74
N GLN A 287 -7.87 17.99 20.03
CA GLN A 287 -8.46 18.80 21.08
C GLN A 287 -8.23 20.30 20.83
N ARG A 288 -7.02 20.68 20.43
CA ARG A 288 -6.69 22.09 20.10
C ARG A 288 -7.53 22.64 18.96
N ARG A 289 -7.97 21.78 18.02
CA ARG A 289 -8.87 22.12 16.89
C ARG A 289 -10.35 21.98 17.23
N GLY A 290 -10.71 21.75 18.49
CA GLY A 290 -12.09 21.69 18.96
C GLY A 290 -12.80 20.36 18.75
N TRP A 291 -12.06 19.26 18.57
CA TRP A 291 -12.62 17.91 18.57
C TRP A 291 -12.92 17.47 20.01
N LEU A 292 -14.01 16.74 20.18
CA LEU A 292 -14.51 16.24 21.46
C LEU A 292 -14.24 14.74 21.56
N LEU A 293 -13.37 14.37 22.50
CA LEU A 293 -12.98 12.97 22.70
C LEU A 293 -14.17 12.15 23.20
N THR A 294 -14.43 11.03 22.53
CA THR A 294 -15.36 9.99 22.97
C THR A 294 -14.61 8.72 23.35
N LYS A 295 -15.27 7.84 24.11
CA LYS A 295 -14.80 6.50 24.40
C LYS A 295 -15.98 5.54 24.30
N THR A 296 -15.95 4.67 23.32
CA THR A 296 -17.09 3.80 23.00
C THR A 296 -16.72 2.31 23.18
N PRO A 297 -17.71 1.40 23.34
CA PRO A 297 -17.46 -0.03 23.52
C PRO A 297 -16.79 -0.68 22.29
N PHE A 298 -16.08 -1.78 22.52
CA PHE A 298 -15.40 -2.55 21.46
C PHE A 298 -16.33 -3.50 20.71
N MET A 299 -17.53 -3.75 21.23
CA MET A 299 -18.54 -4.61 20.62
C MET A 299 -19.94 -4.05 20.81
N ALA A 300 -20.83 -4.46 19.95
CA ALA A 300 -22.26 -4.16 20.03
C ALA A 300 -23.08 -5.35 19.55
N LYS A 301 -24.40 -5.30 19.84
CA LYS A 301 -25.37 -6.22 19.24
C LYS A 301 -25.39 -6.05 17.72
N SER A 302 -25.70 -7.15 17.03
CA SER A 302 -25.83 -7.18 15.57
C SER A 302 -26.80 -6.10 15.03
N ASP A 303 -27.79 -5.70 15.82
CA ASP A 303 -28.78 -4.68 15.43
C ASP A 303 -28.14 -3.33 15.09
N LEU A 304 -27.08 -2.92 15.79
CA LEU A 304 -26.35 -1.69 15.46
C LEU A 304 -25.76 -1.75 14.05
N TYR A 305 -25.24 -2.89 13.68
CA TYR A 305 -24.60 -3.12 12.37
C TYR A 305 -25.62 -3.36 11.26
N LYS A 306 -26.81 -3.87 11.59
CA LYS A 306 -27.94 -3.95 10.65
C LYS A 306 -28.46 -2.56 10.28
N ILE A 307 -28.61 -1.65 11.27
CA ILE A 307 -29.02 -0.24 11.01
C ILE A 307 -28.02 0.44 10.07
N SER A 308 -26.73 0.26 10.31
CA SER A 308 -25.69 0.87 9.48
C SER A 308 -25.47 0.21 8.12
N GLY A 309 -26.06 -0.98 7.87
CA GLY A 309 -25.86 -1.78 6.67
C GLY A 309 -24.57 -2.61 6.64
N HIS A 310 -23.74 -2.52 7.65
CA HIS A 310 -22.48 -3.31 7.69
C HIS A 310 -22.75 -4.80 7.85
N TRP A 311 -23.85 -5.19 8.48
CA TRP A 311 -24.23 -6.59 8.62
C TRP A 311 -24.47 -7.27 7.27
N ASP A 312 -25.09 -6.55 6.34
CA ASP A 312 -25.44 -7.09 5.02
C ASP A 312 -24.30 -7.01 4.01
N HIS A 313 -23.42 -6.00 4.13
CA HIS A 313 -22.39 -5.71 3.14
C HIS A 313 -20.95 -6.06 3.59
N TYR A 314 -20.73 -6.37 4.87
CA TYR A 314 -19.38 -6.53 5.43
C TYR A 314 -19.26 -7.63 6.49
N MET A 315 -20.25 -8.51 6.64
CA MET A 315 -20.28 -9.53 7.70
C MET A 315 -19.05 -10.45 7.68
N ASP A 316 -18.58 -10.85 6.49
CA ASP A 316 -17.38 -11.70 6.34
C ASP A 316 -16.10 -11.06 6.90
N GLY A 317 -16.04 -9.73 6.91
CA GLY A 317 -14.96 -8.94 7.48
C GLY A 317 -15.09 -8.68 8.99
N MET A 318 -16.12 -9.23 9.66
CA MET A 318 -16.39 -8.99 11.09
C MET A 318 -16.09 -10.22 11.93
N PHE A 319 -15.65 -10.01 13.18
CA PHE A 319 -15.63 -11.06 14.21
C PHE A 319 -16.98 -11.10 14.90
N VAL A 320 -17.78 -12.11 14.58
CA VAL A 320 -19.12 -12.33 15.15
C VAL A 320 -19.01 -13.25 16.37
N LEU A 321 -19.73 -12.90 17.44
CA LEU A 321 -19.79 -13.62 18.71
C LEU A 321 -21.20 -14.17 18.90
N GLY A 322 -21.35 -15.46 18.80
CA GLY A 322 -22.63 -16.20 18.76
C GLY A 322 -22.94 -16.71 17.35
N ASP A 323 -24.02 -17.47 17.24
CA ASP A 323 -24.49 -18.05 15.99
C ASP A 323 -25.70 -17.23 15.48
N PRO A 324 -25.58 -16.49 14.36
CA PRO A 324 -26.66 -15.66 13.81
C PRO A 324 -27.95 -16.44 13.49
N GLU A 325 -27.85 -17.75 13.27
CA GLU A 325 -29.00 -18.60 12.91
C GLU A 325 -29.67 -19.26 14.13
N LYS A 326 -28.99 -19.29 15.31
CA LYS A 326 -29.44 -20.04 16.48
C LYS A 326 -29.66 -19.20 17.74
N ASP A 327 -28.91 -18.10 17.85
CA ASP A 327 -28.90 -17.31 19.08
C ASP A 327 -29.87 -16.12 18.98
N ASP A 328 -30.64 -15.87 20.04
CA ASP A 328 -31.55 -14.72 20.11
C ASP A 328 -30.81 -13.37 20.18
N GLU A 329 -29.56 -13.38 20.68
CA GLU A 329 -28.72 -12.19 20.80
C GLU A 329 -27.31 -12.48 20.30
N VAL A 330 -26.89 -11.79 19.25
CA VAL A 330 -25.57 -11.91 18.62
C VAL A 330 -24.83 -10.59 18.72
N PHE A 331 -23.57 -10.65 19.13
CA PHE A 331 -22.66 -9.52 19.18
C PHE A 331 -21.63 -9.58 18.05
N ALA A 332 -20.99 -8.46 17.77
CA ALA A 332 -19.79 -8.44 16.94
C ALA A 332 -18.77 -7.45 17.49
N LEU A 333 -17.48 -7.75 17.29
CA LEU A 333 -16.41 -6.78 17.52
C LEU A 333 -16.50 -5.69 16.44
N ARG A 334 -16.27 -4.46 16.83
CA ARG A 334 -16.46 -3.29 15.94
C ARG A 334 -15.39 -3.22 14.84
N PRO A 335 -15.75 -3.21 13.55
CA PRO A 335 -14.83 -2.94 12.44
C PRO A 335 -14.65 -1.43 12.16
N MET A 336 -15.49 -0.56 12.77
CA MET A 336 -15.50 0.90 12.68
C MET A 336 -16.16 1.51 13.93
N THR A 337 -15.97 2.82 14.15
CA THR A 337 -16.48 3.56 15.33
C THR A 337 -17.76 4.34 15.06
N CYS A 338 -18.06 4.64 13.79
CA CYS A 338 -19.15 5.55 13.41
C CYS A 338 -20.51 5.23 14.06
N PRO A 339 -21.05 3.99 14.07
CA PRO A 339 -22.36 3.73 14.65
C PRO A 339 -22.44 4.04 16.16
N PHE A 340 -21.33 3.89 16.87
CA PHE A 340 -21.26 4.18 18.30
C PHE A 340 -21.30 5.69 18.57
N GLN A 341 -20.59 6.49 17.77
CA GLN A 341 -20.63 7.96 17.92
C GLN A 341 -21.97 8.53 17.47
N TYR A 342 -22.70 7.87 16.58
CA TYR A 342 -24.09 8.23 16.26
C TYR A 342 -25.01 8.03 17.46
N GLN A 343 -24.85 6.97 18.23
CA GLN A 343 -25.58 6.79 19.49
C GLN A 343 -25.24 7.89 20.51
N ALA A 344 -23.98 8.35 20.54
CA ALA A 344 -23.60 9.49 21.36
C ALA A 344 -24.25 10.81 20.89
N TYR A 345 -24.42 11.00 19.58
CA TYR A 345 -25.19 12.13 19.04
C TYR A 345 -26.66 12.08 19.46
N LEU A 346 -27.28 10.91 19.40
CA LEU A 346 -28.71 10.68 19.70
C LEU A 346 -29.07 10.78 21.19
N ASN A 347 -28.10 10.93 22.09
CA ASN A 347 -28.35 10.96 23.54
C ASN A 347 -29.24 12.15 23.98
N ARG A 348 -29.35 13.21 23.15
CA ARG A 348 -30.25 14.35 23.36
C ARG A 348 -30.66 14.98 22.04
N GLN A 349 -31.76 15.73 22.04
CA GLN A 349 -32.19 16.53 20.89
C GLN A 349 -31.12 17.58 20.55
N ARG A 350 -30.85 17.79 19.27
CA ARG A 350 -29.90 18.77 18.75
C ARG A 350 -30.61 19.89 18.01
N SER A 351 -29.98 21.04 17.94
CA SER A 351 -30.39 22.18 17.11
C SER A 351 -29.26 22.58 16.16
N TYR A 352 -29.57 23.39 15.15
CA TYR A 352 -28.58 23.95 14.24
C TYR A 352 -27.43 24.70 14.96
N ARG A 353 -27.64 25.17 16.20
CA ARG A 353 -26.63 25.85 17.02
C ARG A 353 -25.63 24.91 17.66
N ASP A 354 -25.95 23.61 17.74
CA ASP A 354 -25.07 22.58 18.26
C ASP A 354 -24.06 22.10 17.19
N LEU A 355 -24.27 22.50 15.92
CA LEU A 355 -23.46 22.09 14.77
C LEU A 355 -22.50 23.21 14.33
N PRO A 356 -21.26 22.89 13.91
CA PRO A 356 -20.73 21.55 13.70
C PRO A 356 -20.36 20.84 15.02
N LEU A 357 -20.69 19.55 15.13
CA LEU A 357 -20.32 18.72 16.28
C LEU A 357 -19.27 17.71 15.85
N ARG A 358 -18.08 17.82 16.44
CA ARG A 358 -16.88 17.05 16.06
C ARG A 358 -16.54 16.04 17.14
N TYR A 359 -16.78 14.76 16.91
CA TYR A 359 -16.36 13.67 17.78
C TYR A 359 -15.10 13.00 17.26
N ASN A 360 -14.14 12.70 18.14
CA ASN A 360 -12.96 11.88 17.82
C ASN A 360 -12.79 10.74 18.82
N GLU A 361 -12.06 9.72 18.42
CA GLU A 361 -11.67 8.60 19.27
C GLU A 361 -10.37 7.97 18.77
N THR A 362 -9.43 7.72 19.68
CA THR A 362 -8.37 6.75 19.49
C THR A 362 -8.99 5.37 19.71
N SER A 363 -9.38 4.72 18.61
CA SER A 363 -10.32 3.61 18.58
C SER A 363 -9.64 2.31 18.20
N THR A 364 -9.79 1.26 19.00
CA THR A 364 -9.36 -0.09 18.63
C THR A 364 -10.46 -0.77 17.82
N LEU A 365 -10.10 -1.26 16.64
CA LEU A 365 -10.97 -1.91 15.67
C LEU A 365 -10.49 -3.32 15.35
N PHE A 366 -11.42 -4.14 14.85
CA PHE A 366 -11.19 -5.55 14.56
C PHE A 366 -11.74 -5.88 13.17
N ARG A 367 -10.91 -6.48 12.31
CA ARG A 367 -11.31 -6.93 10.98
C ARG A 367 -10.82 -8.35 10.74
N ASN A 368 -11.71 -9.21 10.28
CA ASN A 368 -11.39 -10.61 9.98
C ASN A 368 -10.69 -10.71 8.61
N GLU A 369 -9.47 -10.17 8.54
CA GLU A 369 -8.66 -10.18 7.32
C GLU A 369 -8.26 -11.60 6.94
N ALA A 370 -8.31 -11.92 5.63
CA ALA A 370 -7.83 -13.20 5.12
C ALA A 370 -6.31 -13.35 5.29
N SER A 371 -5.84 -14.58 5.45
CA SER A 371 -4.42 -14.87 5.72
C SER A 371 -3.47 -14.32 4.64
N GLY A 372 -3.88 -14.32 3.38
CA GLY A 372 -3.09 -13.81 2.25
C GLY A 372 -3.01 -12.28 2.15
N GLU A 373 -3.87 -11.57 2.87
CA GLU A 373 -3.91 -10.11 2.84
C GLU A 373 -3.10 -9.44 3.95
N MET A 374 -2.80 -10.20 5.01
CA MET A 374 -2.07 -9.68 6.16
C MET A 374 -0.60 -9.41 5.83
N HIS A 375 -0.10 -8.24 6.24
CA HIS A 375 1.29 -7.84 5.96
C HIS A 375 1.87 -7.00 7.10
N GLY A 376 2.69 -7.64 7.94
CA GLY A 376 3.39 -6.98 9.06
C GLY A 376 2.45 -6.13 9.93
N LEU A 377 2.78 -4.85 10.09
CA LEU A 377 1.93 -3.85 10.76
C LEU A 377 1.02 -3.09 9.78
N ILE A 378 1.18 -3.25 8.47
CA ILE A 378 0.41 -2.50 7.46
C ILE A 378 -1.03 -2.98 7.39
N ARG A 379 -1.26 -4.31 7.46
CA ARG A 379 -2.60 -4.91 7.44
C ARG A 379 -2.71 -6.01 8.50
N VAL A 380 -3.51 -5.76 9.50
CA VAL A 380 -3.63 -6.56 10.73
C VAL A 380 -5.10 -6.77 11.10
N ARG A 381 -5.39 -7.76 11.94
CA ARG A 381 -6.76 -8.08 12.38
C ARG A 381 -7.26 -7.21 13.52
N GLN A 382 -6.34 -6.72 14.37
CA GLN A 382 -6.63 -5.73 15.41
C GLN A 382 -5.70 -4.55 15.23
N PHE A 383 -6.27 -3.35 15.18
CA PHE A 383 -5.53 -2.11 15.01
C PHE A 383 -6.17 -0.95 15.75
N THR A 384 -5.37 0.08 15.99
CA THR A 384 -5.83 1.33 16.61
C THR A 384 -5.84 2.43 15.56
N ILE A 385 -6.90 3.22 15.49
CA ILE A 385 -7.09 4.28 14.49
C ILE A 385 -7.44 5.61 15.14
N SER A 386 -6.95 6.72 14.59
CA SER A 386 -7.38 8.08 14.95
C SER A 386 -8.62 8.44 14.13
N GLU A 387 -9.79 8.03 14.59
CA GLU A 387 -11.04 8.19 13.85
C GLU A 387 -11.90 9.32 14.42
N GLY A 388 -12.59 10.06 13.56
CA GLY A 388 -13.52 11.09 13.97
C GLY A 388 -14.70 11.23 13.02
N HIS A 389 -15.85 11.59 13.60
CA HIS A 389 -17.10 11.83 12.89
C HIS A 389 -17.60 13.22 13.23
N LEU A 390 -17.83 14.00 12.20
CA LEU A 390 -18.28 15.38 12.30
C LEU A 390 -19.67 15.49 11.69
N MET A 391 -20.63 16.00 12.46
CA MET A 391 -21.99 16.30 12.04
C MET A 391 -22.09 17.80 11.79
N CYS A 392 -22.50 18.20 10.57
CA CYS A 392 -22.57 19.60 10.18
C CYS A 392 -23.81 19.96 9.37
N LEU A 393 -24.06 21.25 9.24
CA LEU A 393 -25.06 21.78 8.32
C LEU A 393 -24.53 21.73 6.88
N PRO A 394 -25.40 21.69 5.86
CA PRO A 394 -24.99 21.74 4.45
C PRO A 394 -24.04 22.91 4.14
N GLU A 395 -24.34 24.09 4.66
CA GLU A 395 -23.53 25.30 4.48
C GLU A 395 -22.17 25.28 5.18
N GLN A 396 -21.95 24.35 6.12
CA GLN A 396 -20.67 24.18 6.83
C GLN A 396 -19.79 23.12 6.18
N LEU A 397 -20.33 22.31 5.26
CA LEU A 397 -19.69 21.10 4.77
C LEU A 397 -18.31 21.34 4.14
N GLU A 398 -18.19 22.36 3.28
CA GLU A 398 -16.92 22.68 2.61
C GLU A 398 -15.83 23.13 3.60
N ASP A 399 -16.19 24.05 4.52
CA ASP A 399 -15.23 24.54 5.51
C ASP A 399 -14.79 23.43 6.46
N GLU A 400 -15.72 22.56 6.86
CA GLU A 400 -15.40 21.42 7.73
C GLU A 400 -14.58 20.35 7.01
N PHE A 401 -14.82 20.11 5.72
CA PHE A 401 -13.99 19.22 4.93
C PHE A 401 -12.56 19.78 4.78
N ARG A 402 -12.44 21.08 4.53
CA ARG A 402 -11.14 21.78 4.49
C ARG A 402 -10.41 21.65 5.82
N ASN A 403 -11.08 21.86 6.94
CA ASN A 403 -10.49 21.70 8.29
C ASN A 403 -9.98 20.28 8.53
N CYS A 404 -10.72 19.26 8.09
CA CYS A 404 -10.28 17.85 8.16
C CYS A 404 -9.04 17.60 7.31
N LEU A 405 -9.00 18.14 6.08
CA LEU A 405 -7.85 18.00 5.17
C LEU A 405 -6.62 18.73 5.71
N GLU A 406 -6.77 19.96 6.24
CA GLU A 406 -5.68 20.70 6.87
C GLU A 406 -5.11 19.98 8.10
N LEU A 407 -5.96 19.31 8.89
CA LEU A 407 -5.49 18.46 9.98
C LEU A 407 -4.64 17.31 9.46
N ALA A 408 -5.12 16.59 8.43
CA ALA A 408 -4.37 15.49 7.82
C ALA A 408 -3.02 15.96 7.24
N ILE A 409 -3.00 17.06 6.51
CA ILE A 409 -1.77 17.66 5.96
C ILE A 409 -0.80 18.05 7.06
N TYR A 410 -1.29 18.66 8.15
CA TYR A 410 -0.46 19.02 9.29
C TYR A 410 0.20 17.78 9.93
N MET A 411 -0.58 16.72 10.13
CA MET A 411 -0.06 15.45 10.66
C MET A 411 1.01 14.86 9.73
N LEU A 412 0.75 14.77 8.43
CA LEU A 412 1.68 14.25 7.44
C LEU A 412 3.00 15.06 7.38
N LYS A 413 2.91 16.39 7.42
CA LYS A 413 4.10 17.26 7.45
C LYS A 413 4.92 17.04 8.72
N THR A 414 4.26 16.96 9.88
CA THR A 414 4.93 16.75 11.16
C THR A 414 5.60 15.36 11.23
N LEU A 415 5.02 14.36 10.59
CA LEU A 415 5.56 13.01 10.51
C LEU A 415 6.60 12.84 9.37
N GLY A 416 6.83 13.86 8.52
CA GLY A 416 7.74 13.80 7.38
C GLY A 416 7.26 12.92 6.23
N LEU A 417 5.95 12.67 6.14
CA LEU A 417 5.33 11.79 5.13
C LEU A 417 4.65 12.56 3.99
N TYR A 418 4.56 13.88 4.07
CA TYR A 418 3.75 14.71 3.15
C TYR A 418 4.22 14.63 1.69
N GLU A 419 5.52 14.52 1.44
CA GLU A 419 6.08 14.47 0.09
C GLU A 419 5.86 13.10 -0.60
N ASP A 420 5.47 12.08 0.16
CA ASP A 420 5.31 10.71 -0.33
C ASP A 420 3.84 10.37 -0.65
N VAL A 421 2.92 11.35 -0.53
CA VAL A 421 1.48 11.09 -0.70
C VAL A 421 0.95 11.52 -2.06
N SER A 422 -0.12 10.86 -2.48
CA SER A 422 -0.98 11.22 -3.60
C SER A 422 -2.44 11.20 -3.15
N TYR A 423 -3.32 11.84 -3.91
CA TYR A 423 -4.73 11.96 -3.59
C TYR A 423 -5.57 11.19 -4.60
N ARG A 424 -6.56 10.43 -4.11
CA ARG A 424 -7.50 9.68 -4.93
C ARG A 424 -8.93 10.02 -4.55
N PHE A 425 -9.70 10.50 -5.52
CA PHE A 425 -11.13 10.66 -5.39
C PHE A 425 -11.82 9.34 -5.75
N SER A 426 -12.19 8.59 -4.73
CA SER A 426 -12.83 7.27 -4.86
C SER A 426 -14.32 7.44 -5.05
N GLN A 427 -14.81 7.02 -6.21
CA GLN A 427 -16.18 7.14 -6.69
C GLN A 427 -16.88 5.79 -6.72
N TRP A 428 -18.21 5.77 -6.71
CA TRP A 428 -19.00 4.56 -6.92
C TRP A 428 -18.91 4.06 -8.37
N ASP A 429 -19.21 2.79 -8.59
CA ASP A 429 -19.42 2.25 -9.93
C ASP A 429 -20.94 2.04 -10.18
N PRO A 430 -21.57 2.80 -11.10
CA PRO A 430 -22.98 2.62 -11.43
C PRO A 430 -23.33 1.23 -11.96
N LYS A 431 -22.35 0.45 -12.44
CA LYS A 431 -22.53 -0.91 -12.96
C LYS A 431 -22.62 -1.97 -11.85
N ASP A 432 -22.05 -1.68 -10.68
CA ASP A 432 -22.03 -2.58 -9.51
C ASP A 432 -22.95 -2.03 -8.41
N ARG A 433 -24.24 -1.89 -8.75
CA ARG A 433 -25.23 -1.22 -7.91
C ARG A 433 -25.43 -1.89 -6.56
N ASP A 434 -25.36 -3.19 -6.49
CA ASP A 434 -25.65 -3.99 -5.28
C ASP A 434 -24.63 -3.76 -4.16
N LYS A 435 -23.46 -3.22 -4.50
CA LYS A 435 -22.41 -2.85 -3.53
C LYS A 435 -22.78 -1.61 -2.70
N TYR A 436 -23.71 -0.76 -3.15
CA TYR A 436 -23.91 0.58 -2.63
C TYR A 436 -25.34 0.81 -2.12
N ILE A 437 -25.47 1.49 -0.97
CA ILE A 437 -26.77 1.93 -0.43
C ILE A 437 -27.20 3.28 -1.05
N GLY A 438 -28.46 3.66 -0.86
CA GLY A 438 -29.03 4.92 -1.36
C GLY A 438 -29.46 4.85 -2.83
N THR A 439 -29.77 5.97 -3.48
CA THR A 439 -30.18 6.06 -4.88
C THR A 439 -29.07 6.60 -5.78
N ALA A 440 -29.18 6.45 -7.10
CA ALA A 440 -28.21 7.00 -8.04
C ALA A 440 -28.11 8.53 -7.91
N GLU A 441 -29.25 9.19 -7.72
CA GLU A 441 -29.33 10.64 -7.56
C GLU A 441 -28.57 11.11 -6.30
N GLN A 442 -28.69 10.39 -5.18
CA GLN A 442 -27.93 10.68 -3.94
C GLN A 442 -26.42 10.53 -4.17
N TRP A 443 -26.00 9.51 -4.93
CA TRP A 443 -24.60 9.31 -5.27
C TRP A 443 -24.06 10.42 -6.17
N ASP A 444 -24.79 10.80 -7.21
CA ASP A 444 -24.43 11.87 -8.13
C ASP A 444 -24.33 13.22 -7.39
N GLU A 445 -25.25 13.50 -6.47
CA GLU A 445 -25.22 14.68 -5.61
C GLU A 445 -23.97 14.68 -4.69
N ALA A 446 -23.76 13.59 -3.94
CA ALA A 446 -22.63 13.47 -3.00
C ALA A 446 -21.28 13.57 -3.70
N GLN A 447 -21.10 12.89 -4.85
CA GLN A 447 -19.89 12.99 -5.66
C GLN A 447 -19.70 14.38 -6.26
N GLY A 448 -20.79 14.99 -6.76
CA GLY A 448 -20.75 16.35 -7.30
C GLY A 448 -20.37 17.40 -6.25
N ILE A 449 -20.83 17.24 -5.00
CA ILE A 449 -20.43 18.11 -3.87
C ILE A 449 -18.93 17.90 -3.58
N MET A 450 -18.48 16.66 -3.40
CA MET A 450 -17.08 16.37 -3.10
C MET A 450 -16.16 16.87 -4.21
N GLN A 451 -16.50 16.64 -5.47
CA GLN A 451 -15.73 17.11 -6.61
C GLN A 451 -15.56 18.65 -6.58
N LYS A 452 -16.66 19.39 -6.38
CA LYS A 452 -16.61 20.85 -6.28
C LYS A 452 -15.71 21.32 -5.14
N ILE A 453 -15.74 20.64 -3.99
CA ILE A 453 -14.87 20.97 -2.85
C ILE A 453 -13.40 20.72 -3.22
N LEU A 454 -13.09 19.56 -3.80
CA LEU A 454 -11.72 19.20 -4.19
C LEU A 454 -11.17 20.16 -5.27
N ASP A 455 -11.97 20.50 -6.27
CA ASP A 455 -11.60 21.43 -7.32
C ASP A 455 -11.39 22.87 -6.76
N HIS A 456 -12.27 23.31 -5.85
CA HIS A 456 -12.13 24.62 -5.20
C HIS A 456 -10.91 24.69 -4.25
N LEU A 457 -10.53 23.58 -3.64
CA LEU A 457 -9.32 23.46 -2.81
C LEU A 457 -8.05 23.19 -3.64
N GLU A 458 -8.17 23.12 -4.97
CA GLU A 458 -7.06 22.85 -5.91
C GLU A 458 -6.27 21.56 -5.57
N ILE A 459 -6.96 20.50 -5.11
CA ILE A 459 -6.35 19.22 -4.77
C ILE A 459 -6.05 18.43 -6.05
N PRO A 460 -4.79 18.04 -6.30
CA PRO A 460 -4.44 17.23 -7.48
C PRO A 460 -4.80 15.76 -7.24
N TYR A 461 -6.01 15.34 -7.59
CA TYR A 461 -6.49 13.97 -7.37
C TYR A 461 -6.57 13.13 -8.65
N ALA A 462 -6.39 11.82 -8.51
CA ALA A 462 -6.77 10.83 -9.50
C ALA A 462 -8.16 10.26 -9.17
N ILE A 463 -8.93 9.86 -10.18
CA ILE A 463 -10.25 9.25 -9.98
C ILE A 463 -10.10 7.73 -9.86
N GLY A 464 -10.72 7.14 -8.82
CA GLY A 464 -10.86 5.70 -8.61
C GLY A 464 -12.32 5.27 -8.66
N VAL A 465 -12.79 4.77 -9.82
CA VAL A 465 -14.15 4.28 -9.98
C VAL A 465 -14.29 2.91 -9.31
N GLY A 466 -15.38 2.69 -8.55
CA GLY A 466 -15.62 1.45 -7.83
C GLY A 466 -14.92 1.36 -6.46
N GLU A 467 -14.14 2.37 -6.09
CA GLU A 467 -13.35 2.40 -4.85
C GLU A 467 -14.05 3.12 -3.68
N ALA A 468 -15.24 3.74 -3.91
CA ALA A 468 -15.99 4.37 -2.84
C ALA A 468 -16.43 3.37 -1.76
N ALA A 469 -16.65 3.89 -0.53
CA ALA A 469 -17.36 3.13 0.49
C ALA A 469 -18.81 2.90 0.08
N PHE A 470 -19.47 1.87 0.61
CA PHE A 470 -20.84 1.56 0.22
C PHE A 470 -21.88 2.65 0.59
N TYR A 471 -21.49 3.62 1.43
CA TYR A 471 -22.33 4.71 1.95
C TYR A 471 -21.90 6.12 1.54
N GLY A 472 -20.83 6.29 0.76
CA GLY A 472 -20.45 7.62 0.31
C GLY A 472 -19.09 7.68 -0.42
N PRO A 473 -18.87 8.74 -1.21
CA PRO A 473 -17.60 9.02 -1.87
C PRO A 473 -16.53 9.42 -0.86
N LYS A 474 -15.26 9.23 -1.22
CA LYS A 474 -14.15 9.51 -0.32
C LYS A 474 -12.94 10.10 -1.04
N LEU A 475 -12.22 10.96 -0.32
CA LEU A 475 -10.85 11.35 -0.63
C LEU A 475 -9.92 10.41 0.13
N ASP A 476 -9.19 9.59 -0.59
CA ASP A 476 -8.12 8.74 -0.04
C ASP A 476 -6.77 9.42 -0.24
N ILE A 477 -6.04 9.64 0.86
CA ILE A 477 -4.65 10.05 0.82
C ILE A 477 -3.82 8.78 0.80
N GLN A 478 -3.25 8.49 -0.36
CA GLN A 478 -2.43 7.33 -0.63
C GLN A 478 -0.98 7.63 -0.26
N ILE A 479 -0.25 6.62 0.22
CA ILE A 479 1.18 6.73 0.48
C ILE A 479 1.92 5.55 -0.17
N LYS A 480 3.08 5.82 -0.74
CA LYS A 480 3.95 4.77 -1.28
C LYS A 480 4.81 4.19 -0.17
N ASN A 481 4.74 2.88 0.00
CA ASN A 481 5.69 2.15 0.85
C ASN A 481 7.07 2.04 0.17
N VAL A 482 8.06 1.48 0.87
CA VAL A 482 9.44 1.34 0.35
C VAL A 482 9.54 0.51 -0.93
N TYR A 483 8.57 -0.33 -1.23
CA TYR A 483 8.48 -1.11 -2.48
C TYR A 483 7.75 -0.37 -3.61
N GLY A 484 7.32 0.88 -3.38
CA GLY A 484 6.59 1.69 -4.34
C GLY A 484 5.11 1.34 -4.48
N LYS A 485 4.57 0.42 -3.66
CA LYS A 485 3.14 0.11 -3.61
C LYS A 485 2.39 1.21 -2.88
N GLU A 486 1.28 1.66 -3.45
CA GLU A 486 0.38 2.62 -2.82
C GLU A 486 -0.56 1.91 -1.84
N ASP A 487 -0.64 2.45 -0.62
CA ASP A 487 -1.59 2.04 0.41
C ASP A 487 -2.36 3.28 0.90
N THR A 488 -3.65 3.13 1.16
CA THR A 488 -4.45 4.21 1.75
C THR A 488 -4.03 4.43 3.20
N LEU A 489 -3.58 5.64 3.52
CA LEU A 489 -3.18 6.01 4.88
C LEU A 489 -4.29 6.77 5.60
N ILE A 490 -4.82 7.82 4.99
CA ILE A 490 -5.85 8.70 5.54
C ILE A 490 -7.04 8.72 4.59
N THR A 491 -8.24 8.75 5.14
CA THR A 491 -9.48 8.87 4.36
C THR A 491 -10.36 9.96 4.95
N ILE A 492 -10.96 10.78 4.09
CA ILE A 492 -12.00 11.76 4.42
C ILE A 492 -13.20 11.47 3.54
N GLN A 493 -14.37 11.22 4.15
CA GLN A 493 -15.58 10.80 3.44
C GLN A 493 -16.74 11.76 3.74
N ILE A 494 -17.59 12.00 2.75
CA ILE A 494 -18.87 12.69 2.94
C ILE A 494 -19.98 11.64 2.90
N ASP A 495 -20.80 11.65 3.93
CA ASP A 495 -21.93 10.73 4.11
C ASP A 495 -23.23 11.53 4.31
N GLN A 496 -24.18 11.29 3.44
CA GLN A 496 -25.53 11.88 3.46
C GLN A 496 -26.62 10.85 3.84
N MET A 497 -26.26 9.60 4.02
CA MET A 497 -27.20 8.47 4.06
C MET A 497 -27.36 7.90 5.47
N LEU A 498 -26.28 7.80 6.24
CA LEU A 498 -26.33 7.15 7.55
C LEU A 498 -27.04 8.00 8.61
N ALA A 499 -27.05 9.33 8.48
CA ALA A 499 -27.78 10.20 9.40
C ALA A 499 -29.29 9.88 9.38
N GLU A 500 -29.88 9.70 8.21
CA GLU A 500 -31.29 9.31 8.04
C GLU A 500 -31.54 7.91 8.59
N LYS A 501 -30.72 6.92 8.23
CA LYS A 501 -30.85 5.52 8.70
C LYS A 501 -30.82 5.39 10.23
N PHE A 502 -30.02 6.22 10.90
CA PHE A 502 -29.93 6.25 12.35
C PHE A 502 -30.96 7.17 13.01
N GLY A 503 -31.77 7.89 12.23
CA GLY A 503 -32.74 8.89 12.75
C GLY A 503 -32.03 10.08 13.44
N MET A 504 -30.84 10.43 13.00
CA MET A 504 -30.10 11.60 13.51
C MET A 504 -30.72 12.86 12.93
N GLU A 505 -31.29 13.70 13.79
CA GLU A 505 -31.96 14.93 13.39
C GLU A 505 -31.44 16.12 14.19
N TYR A 506 -31.53 17.32 13.62
CA TYR A 506 -31.41 18.58 14.31
C TYR A 506 -32.64 19.47 13.98
N VAL A 507 -32.96 20.36 14.90
CA VAL A 507 -34.01 21.39 14.68
C VAL A 507 -33.34 22.60 14.03
N ASP A 508 -33.78 22.94 12.82
CA ASP A 508 -33.28 24.07 12.06
C ASP A 508 -33.89 25.40 12.52
N LYS A 509 -33.43 26.52 11.95
CA LYS A 509 -33.86 27.90 12.26
C LYS A 509 -35.37 28.12 12.10
N ASP A 510 -35.98 27.41 11.14
CA ASP A 510 -37.43 27.46 10.83
C ASP A 510 -38.27 26.51 11.70
N GLY A 511 -37.64 25.76 12.63
CA GLY A 511 -38.29 24.78 13.48
C GLY A 511 -38.49 23.41 12.81
N SER A 512 -38.12 23.25 11.55
CA SER A 512 -38.15 21.95 10.87
C SER A 512 -37.04 21.02 11.38
N LYS A 513 -37.27 19.71 11.26
CA LYS A 513 -36.28 18.70 11.55
C LYS A 513 -35.55 18.32 10.26
N LYS A 514 -34.23 18.28 10.30
CA LYS A 514 -33.39 17.93 9.18
C LYS A 514 -32.28 16.97 9.62
N HIS A 515 -31.76 16.20 8.68
CA HIS A 515 -30.59 15.32 8.90
C HIS A 515 -29.28 16.09 8.68
N PRO A 516 -28.28 15.96 9.57
CA PRO A 516 -26.96 16.56 9.35
C PRO A 516 -26.19 15.80 8.26
N TYR A 517 -25.28 16.49 7.57
CA TYR A 517 -24.22 15.81 6.83
C TYR A 517 -23.20 15.25 7.81
N ILE A 518 -22.58 14.14 7.46
CA ILE A 518 -21.53 13.53 8.26
C ILE A 518 -20.23 13.53 7.45
N ILE A 519 -19.13 13.96 8.10
CA ILE A 519 -17.78 13.75 7.58
C ILE A 519 -17.10 12.70 8.44
N HIS A 520 -16.70 11.59 7.84
CA HIS A 520 -15.81 10.62 8.44
C HIS A 520 -14.37 10.99 8.10
N ARG A 521 -13.50 10.98 9.08
CA ARG A 521 -12.09 11.27 8.83
C ARG A 521 -11.17 10.47 9.74
N THR A 522 -9.93 10.30 9.30
CA THR A 522 -8.82 9.89 10.17
C THR A 522 -7.74 10.99 10.17
N SER A 523 -7.01 11.15 11.28
CA SER A 523 -5.94 12.16 11.38
C SER A 523 -4.60 11.66 10.84
N ILE A 524 -4.22 10.42 11.22
CA ILE A 524 -3.03 9.74 10.71
C ILE A 524 -3.34 8.32 10.22
N GLY A 525 -4.62 7.94 10.18
CA GLY A 525 -5.07 6.58 9.91
C GLY A 525 -4.80 5.61 11.06
N CYS A 526 -4.42 4.38 10.72
CA CYS A 526 -4.11 3.32 11.68
C CYS A 526 -2.69 3.53 12.25
N TYR A 527 -2.55 3.50 13.57
CA TYR A 527 -1.27 3.71 14.26
C TYR A 527 -0.23 2.63 13.94
N GLU A 528 -0.64 1.37 13.80
CA GLU A 528 0.24 0.27 13.43
C GLU A 528 0.80 0.46 12.01
N ARG A 529 -0.05 0.83 11.04
CA ARG A 529 0.38 1.15 9.67
C ARG A 529 1.29 2.38 9.63
N THR A 530 0.94 3.42 10.37
CA THR A 530 1.77 4.64 10.48
C THR A 530 3.12 4.32 11.10
N LEU A 531 3.18 3.47 12.14
CA LEU A 531 4.45 2.99 12.71
C LEU A 531 5.28 2.24 11.65
N ALA A 532 4.69 1.33 10.88
CA ALA A 532 5.38 0.64 9.78
C ALA A 532 6.01 1.63 8.80
N LEU A 533 5.22 2.59 8.32
CA LEU A 533 5.69 3.62 7.38
C LEU A 533 6.81 4.49 7.98
N LEU A 534 6.73 4.84 9.26
CA LEU A 534 7.79 5.61 9.94
C LEU A 534 9.06 4.79 10.13
N ILE A 535 8.96 3.48 10.43
CA ILE A 535 10.12 2.57 10.46
C ILE A 535 10.81 2.57 9.10
N GLU A 536 10.05 2.44 8.02
CA GLU A 536 10.55 2.42 6.65
C GLU A 536 11.13 3.79 6.23
N LYS A 537 10.40 4.88 6.48
CA LYS A 537 10.82 6.25 6.13
C LYS A 537 12.14 6.63 6.79
N TYR A 538 12.26 6.37 8.07
CA TYR A 538 13.44 6.72 8.87
C TYR A 538 14.49 5.62 8.95
N ALA A 539 14.27 4.44 8.33
CA ALA A 539 15.10 3.26 8.50
C ALA A 539 15.36 2.95 10.00
N GLY A 540 14.33 3.12 10.82
CA GLY A 540 14.38 2.97 12.28
C GLY A 540 15.02 4.13 13.05
N ALA A 541 15.62 5.12 12.36
CA ALA A 541 16.26 6.28 13.00
C ALA A 541 15.28 7.42 13.24
N PHE A 542 14.29 7.21 14.11
CA PHE A 542 13.21 8.16 14.38
C PHE A 542 13.72 9.56 14.79
N PRO A 543 12.95 10.65 14.47
CA PRO A 543 13.19 11.97 15.01
C PRO A 543 13.20 11.96 16.54
N MET A 544 13.93 12.87 17.16
CA MET A 544 14.14 12.86 18.61
C MET A 544 12.84 12.84 19.42
N TRP A 545 11.80 13.56 18.98
CA TRP A 545 10.51 13.58 19.68
C TRP A 545 9.78 12.23 19.68
N LEU A 546 10.00 11.38 18.64
CA LEU A 546 9.42 10.03 18.51
C LEU A 546 10.36 8.93 19.01
N ALA A 547 11.67 9.16 19.12
CA ALA A 547 12.62 8.13 19.49
C ALA A 547 12.26 7.51 20.87
N PRO A 548 12.14 6.16 20.97
CA PRO A 548 11.80 5.50 22.22
C PRO A 548 12.87 5.71 23.31
N VAL A 549 14.13 5.79 22.91
CA VAL A 549 15.29 6.21 23.69
C VAL A 549 15.87 7.44 22.99
N GLN A 550 15.95 8.57 23.69
CA GLN A 550 16.43 9.83 23.14
C GLN A 550 17.91 10.06 23.38
N VAL A 551 18.37 9.65 24.56
CA VAL A 551 19.77 9.77 24.99
C VAL A 551 20.23 8.45 25.59
N LYS A 552 21.38 7.96 25.17
CA LYS A 552 22.05 6.81 25.79
C LYS A 552 23.33 7.27 26.47
N LEU A 553 23.44 6.98 27.76
CA LEU A 553 24.59 7.35 28.59
C LEU A 553 25.59 6.20 28.61
N LEU A 554 26.81 6.48 28.19
CA LEU A 554 27.88 5.50 28.00
C LEU A 554 29.06 5.82 28.91
N PRO A 555 29.10 5.32 30.16
CA PRO A 555 30.26 5.47 31.04
C PRO A 555 31.48 4.74 30.46
N VAL A 556 32.64 5.41 30.45
CA VAL A 556 33.92 4.84 30.02
C VAL A 556 34.41 3.79 31.01
N ALA A 557 34.13 3.98 32.31
CA ALA A 557 34.45 3.06 33.38
C ALA A 557 33.41 3.16 34.53
N ASP A 558 33.39 2.13 35.37
CA ASP A 558 32.39 2.02 36.46
C ASP A 558 32.48 3.19 37.47
N ARG A 559 33.65 3.80 37.66
CA ARG A 559 33.81 4.97 38.52
C ARG A 559 33.06 6.22 38.05
N HIS A 560 32.57 6.23 36.82
CA HIS A 560 31.74 7.34 36.28
C HIS A 560 30.24 7.13 36.50
N LEU A 561 29.81 5.98 37.00
CA LEU A 561 28.38 5.62 37.12
C LEU A 561 27.61 6.61 38.02
N ASP A 562 28.18 7.05 39.13
CA ASP A 562 27.50 8.00 40.02
C ASP A 562 27.15 9.30 39.27
N TYR A 563 28.10 9.87 38.54
CA TYR A 563 27.89 11.07 37.73
C TYR A 563 26.90 10.81 36.58
N VAL A 564 26.97 9.64 35.94
CA VAL A 564 26.04 9.24 34.89
C VAL A 564 24.61 9.15 35.41
N TYR A 565 24.39 8.64 36.63
CA TYR A 565 23.06 8.58 37.24
C TYR A 565 22.53 9.97 37.68
N GLU A 566 23.41 10.89 38.05
CA GLU A 566 23.04 12.32 38.29
C GLU A 566 22.55 12.96 36.98
N ILE A 567 23.28 12.77 35.88
CA ILE A 567 22.87 13.23 34.53
C ILE A 567 21.52 12.62 34.15
N LYS A 568 21.38 11.28 34.32
CA LYS A 568 20.12 10.59 34.01
C LYS A 568 18.97 11.21 34.77
N LYS A 569 19.10 11.43 36.08
CA LYS A 569 18.07 12.04 36.93
C LYS A 569 17.67 13.43 36.44
N ALA A 570 18.62 14.26 36.00
CA ALA A 570 18.35 15.58 35.46
C ALA A 570 17.59 15.53 34.14
N LEU A 571 17.99 14.62 33.23
CA LEU A 571 17.32 14.43 31.94
C LEU A 571 15.90 13.84 32.12
N ASP A 572 15.73 12.85 33.02
CA ASP A 572 14.42 12.27 33.36
C ASP A 572 13.48 13.35 33.93
N ALA A 573 13.98 14.25 34.77
CA ALA A 573 13.20 15.37 35.32
C ALA A 573 12.71 16.35 34.24
N CYS A 574 13.40 16.43 33.11
CA CYS A 574 13.00 17.18 31.91
C CYS A 574 12.08 16.38 30.98
N GLY A 575 11.67 15.17 31.36
CA GLY A 575 10.80 14.29 30.56
C GLY A 575 11.49 13.58 29.40
N MET A 576 12.82 13.56 29.36
CA MET A 576 13.59 12.85 28.33
C MET A 576 13.63 11.33 28.62
N ARG A 577 13.67 10.54 27.56
CA ARG A 577 13.77 9.07 27.62
C ARG A 577 15.24 8.66 27.53
N VAL A 578 15.78 8.22 28.66
CA VAL A 578 17.23 8.02 28.85
C VAL A 578 17.54 6.59 29.28
N GLU A 579 18.49 5.97 28.63
CA GLU A 579 19.05 4.67 29.03
C GLU A 579 20.53 4.82 29.43
N VAL A 580 20.98 3.97 30.35
CA VAL A 580 22.38 3.88 30.77
C VAL A 580 22.91 2.50 30.37
N ASP A 581 24.00 2.49 29.61
CA ASP A 581 24.75 1.24 29.35
C ASP A 581 25.81 1.03 30.44
N SER A 582 25.40 0.41 31.54
CA SER A 582 26.28 0.14 32.68
C SER A 582 27.13 -1.13 32.53
N ARG A 583 27.06 -1.81 31.37
CA ARG A 583 27.85 -3.03 31.15
C ARG A 583 29.35 -2.72 31.19
N SER A 584 30.15 -3.66 31.71
CA SER A 584 31.61 -3.56 31.75
C SER A 584 32.21 -3.94 30.38
N GLU A 585 31.91 -3.08 29.37
CA GLU A 585 32.36 -3.28 27.97
C GLU A 585 33.20 -2.10 27.48
N LYS A 586 34.03 -2.35 26.43
CA LYS A 586 34.81 -1.29 25.80
C LYS A 586 33.91 -0.20 25.24
N ILE A 587 34.29 1.08 25.43
CA ILE A 587 33.45 2.22 25.00
C ILE A 587 33.13 2.20 23.50
N GLY A 588 34.07 1.75 22.64
CA GLY A 588 33.83 1.59 21.22
C GLY A 588 32.71 0.58 20.89
N TYR A 589 32.58 -0.49 21.69
CA TYR A 589 31.51 -1.45 21.57
C TYR A 589 30.16 -0.84 21.97
N LYS A 590 30.10 -0.14 23.11
CA LYS A 590 28.90 0.56 23.58
C LYS A 590 28.40 1.61 22.57
N ILE A 591 29.32 2.37 21.97
CA ILE A 591 28.99 3.36 20.93
C ILE A 591 28.39 2.65 19.70
N ARG A 592 29.00 1.54 19.25
CA ARG A 592 28.50 0.76 18.12
C ARG A 592 27.10 0.21 18.38
N GLU A 593 26.85 -0.36 19.54
CA GLU A 593 25.54 -0.87 19.93
C GLU A 593 24.48 0.26 19.91
N ALA A 594 24.77 1.41 20.53
CA ALA A 594 23.87 2.55 20.54
C ALA A 594 23.61 3.11 19.12
N GLN A 595 24.59 3.03 18.22
CA GLN A 595 24.41 3.36 16.80
C GLN A 595 23.49 2.36 16.06
N LEU A 596 23.63 1.07 16.34
CA LEU A 596 22.75 0.02 15.79
C LEU A 596 21.31 0.18 16.30
N GLU A 597 21.12 0.58 17.55
CA GLU A 597 19.82 0.91 18.14
C GLU A 597 19.23 2.24 17.60
N LYS A 598 19.96 2.98 16.76
CA LYS A 598 19.54 4.24 16.13
C LYS A 598 19.23 5.35 17.12
N VAL A 599 19.83 5.32 18.32
CA VAL A 599 19.61 6.34 19.35
C VAL A 599 20.08 7.72 18.84
N PRO A 600 19.26 8.80 18.96
CA PRO A 600 19.62 10.14 18.48
C PRO A 600 20.92 10.68 19.07
N TYR A 601 21.05 10.63 20.40
CA TYR A 601 22.21 11.18 21.12
C TYR A 601 22.84 10.15 22.06
N MET A 602 24.15 10.15 22.13
CA MET A 602 24.95 9.38 23.06
C MET A 602 25.81 10.32 23.88
N PHE A 603 25.91 10.09 25.19
CA PHE A 603 26.85 10.79 26.05
C PHE A 603 27.97 9.82 26.41
N ILE A 604 29.19 10.17 26.05
CA ILE A 604 30.40 9.41 26.36
C ILE A 604 31.04 10.09 27.57
N ILE A 605 30.88 9.49 28.76
CA ILE A 605 31.26 10.11 30.03
C ILE A 605 32.57 9.50 30.52
N GLY A 606 33.61 10.34 30.58
CA GLY A 606 34.93 10.01 31.08
C GLY A 606 35.40 10.92 32.21
N ASP A 607 36.67 10.76 32.66
CA ASP A 607 37.24 11.53 33.77
C ASP A 607 37.17 13.05 33.53
N LYS A 608 37.43 13.51 32.30
CA LYS A 608 37.35 14.94 31.94
C LYS A 608 35.97 15.53 32.09
N ASP A 609 34.91 14.74 31.77
CA ASP A 609 33.54 15.19 31.88
C ASP A 609 33.16 15.38 33.37
N VAL A 610 33.54 14.40 34.21
CA VAL A 610 33.33 14.47 35.65
C VAL A 610 34.05 15.68 36.28
N GLU A 611 35.34 15.91 35.95
CA GLU A 611 36.14 17.01 36.44
C GLU A 611 35.59 18.37 36.00
N ALA A 612 35.18 18.48 34.73
CA ALA A 612 34.68 19.74 34.16
C ALA A 612 33.19 19.97 34.36
N ASN A 613 32.45 19.02 34.94
CA ASN A 613 31.00 19.03 35.05
C ASN A 613 30.31 19.26 33.68
N THR A 614 30.74 18.48 32.67
CA THR A 614 30.25 18.52 31.29
C THR A 614 29.76 17.16 30.82
N VAL A 615 29.18 17.12 29.62
CA VAL A 615 28.82 15.90 28.90
C VAL A 615 29.42 15.92 27.50
N SER A 616 30.15 14.87 27.13
CA SER A 616 30.66 14.70 25.76
C SER A 616 29.57 14.09 24.90
N VAL A 617 28.99 14.91 24.02
CA VAL A 617 27.79 14.57 23.23
C VAL A 617 28.18 14.07 21.84
N ARG A 618 27.57 12.96 21.42
CA ARG A 618 27.67 12.44 20.06
C ARG A 618 26.28 12.29 19.47
N HIS A 619 26.06 12.87 18.29
CA HIS A 619 24.85 12.68 17.50
C HIS A 619 25.02 11.54 16.50
N ARG A 620 23.95 10.74 16.26
CA ARG A 620 24.01 9.55 15.40
C ARG A 620 24.44 9.83 13.96
N LYS A 621 24.11 11.00 13.38
CA LYS A 621 24.47 11.41 11.99
C LYS A 621 25.67 12.36 11.96
N GLU A 622 25.67 13.38 12.82
CA GLU A 622 26.67 14.46 12.81
C GLU A 622 27.99 14.05 13.49
N GLY A 623 27.98 12.96 14.23
CA GLY A 623 29.16 12.48 14.94
C GLY A 623 29.40 13.21 16.26
N ASP A 624 30.67 13.45 16.59
CA ASP A 624 31.08 14.09 17.83
C ASP A 624 30.77 15.58 17.83
N LEU A 625 29.94 16.02 18.77
CA LEU A 625 29.57 17.44 18.97
C LEU A 625 30.43 18.12 20.05
N GLY A 626 31.35 17.39 20.67
CA GLY A 626 32.22 17.86 21.72
C GLY A 626 31.57 17.89 23.12
N ALA A 627 32.34 18.41 24.08
CA ALA A 627 31.88 18.57 25.46
C ALA A 627 31.06 19.85 25.60
N MET A 628 29.94 19.78 26.32
CA MET A 628 29.08 20.91 26.61
C MET A 628 28.48 20.80 28.01
N LYS A 629 27.89 21.88 28.53
CA LYS A 629 27.15 21.83 29.79
C LYS A 629 25.84 21.05 29.58
N LEU A 630 25.40 20.34 30.60
CA LEU A 630 24.15 19.58 30.55
C LEU A 630 22.93 20.46 30.25
N GLU A 631 22.89 21.70 30.83
CA GLU A 631 21.82 22.65 30.61
C GLU A 631 21.73 23.12 29.15
N ASP A 632 22.87 23.30 28.47
CA ASP A 632 22.91 23.69 27.05
C ASP A 632 22.37 22.58 26.17
N PHE A 633 22.72 21.33 26.46
CA PHE A 633 22.13 20.17 25.78
C PHE A 633 20.62 20.07 26.01
N ILE A 634 20.16 20.21 27.25
CA ILE A 634 18.73 20.16 27.58
C ILE A 634 17.95 21.22 26.78
N ALA A 635 18.45 22.46 26.72
CA ALA A 635 17.81 23.54 25.98
C ALA A 635 17.73 23.22 24.47
N MET A 636 18.82 22.73 23.89
CA MET A 636 18.86 22.28 22.49
C MET A 636 17.86 21.16 22.22
N ALA A 637 17.89 20.12 23.03
CA ALA A 637 17.05 18.94 22.88
C ALA A 637 15.55 19.25 23.07
N GLN A 638 15.20 20.09 24.08
CA GLN A 638 13.82 20.52 24.28
C GLN A 638 13.29 21.34 23.10
N LYS A 639 14.12 22.18 22.49
CA LYS A 639 13.75 22.90 21.28
C LYS A 639 13.46 21.92 20.14
N GLU A 640 14.35 20.96 19.88
CA GLU A 640 14.17 19.93 18.84
C GLU A 640 12.88 19.11 19.07
N ILE A 641 12.61 18.70 20.32
CA ILE A 641 11.41 17.95 20.69
C ILE A 641 10.14 18.81 20.50
N SER A 642 10.15 20.06 20.97
CA SER A 642 8.96 20.93 20.93
C SER A 642 8.59 21.35 19.51
N THR A 643 9.57 21.58 18.65
CA THR A 643 9.37 21.90 17.23
C THR A 643 9.11 20.67 16.38
N LYS A 644 9.26 19.45 16.93
CA LYS A 644 9.19 18.18 16.22
C LYS A 644 10.12 18.11 14.99
N GLU A 645 11.31 18.69 15.14
CA GLU A 645 12.30 18.80 14.08
C GLU A 645 12.68 17.39 13.55
N ILE A 646 12.79 17.29 12.24
CA ILE A 646 13.24 16.07 11.53
C ILE A 646 14.67 16.33 11.05
N LYS A 647 15.67 15.67 11.70
CA LYS A 647 17.10 15.76 11.33
C LYS A 647 17.59 14.52 10.60
#